data_b1691fecd3a77c476c61c2f2af488631
#
_entry.id   b1691fecd3a77c476c61c2f2af488631
#
_cell.length_a   1.000
_cell.length_b   1.000
_cell.length_c   1.000
_cell.angle_alpha   90.00
_cell.angle_beta   90.00
_cell.angle_gamma   90.00
#
_symmetry.space_group_name_H-M   'P 1'
#
loop_
_entity.id
_entity.type
_entity.pdbx_description
1 polymer ?
#
loop_
_entity_poly.entity_id
_entity_poly.type
_entity_poly.pdbx_seq_one_letter_code
_entity_poly.pdbx_strand_id
1 'polypeptide(L)'
;MKILFVSSEIFPFAKSGGLGDVASSLPKALKNYSDITSIMPLYKSIDREKHNIQSTGLVYEFWVNLIQYQFEVFQSGDVLFLDEKSGLFQRDEMYGEYGDNDIRFGVFCYGVLEYIRATEQYFDILHINDWQSALIALLVKEKYKLDSKVVFTIHNLAYQGIFSKKSIERLDLSWDYFTASKIEYHDQINLLKSAIVYSDVFTTVSPTYAKEIQTHQFGCDLEQIIQDNEYKLKGILNGVDYEEFNPSLDANLNKHFDADNLGNKRAIKEDLLNELHLEGVDKPLFVFIGRFTGQKGIDQILESLNTLASSPINIVILGSGEKRYNDWFHALIGLHKNLSITIGYDEALARRIYASSDFLYMPSQYEPCGLNQMIAMKYGAMPIVRPVGGLKDSVADFDGEFSDNKGRGITLENGNAQTFINATYKALHLYLDKSKFNEIIQYNMNVDFSWDEKSKEYLSLFTDLKEGWLPERTIKKFEIPSYYNINTLKTMPVDPNTLYTYWEITTRLLNTHQLSVNQLILKAYVDGIEVDSANIYDRVGNYYFYPEMDFKKVSTKIGFIGAYGTFISILESNVFVAPNAKVIKSDNIIWRNIETDTLNTKRASFMSDTYYEVSDSLSSASILKRKELQKIIKDNQRFGSSKGGI
;
A
#
# COMPACT_ATOMS: atom_id res chain seq x y z
N MET A 1 2.87 10.28 -28.01
CA MET A 1 1.90 9.70 -27.06
C MET A 1 1.23 10.85 -26.33
N LYS A 2 -0.10 10.80 -26.16
CA LYS A 2 -0.86 11.87 -25.49
C LYS A 2 -1.30 11.40 -24.10
N ILE A 3 -0.92 12.13 -23.05
CA ILE A 3 -1.12 11.74 -21.66
C ILE A 3 -1.92 12.82 -20.95
N LEU A 4 -2.97 12.43 -20.22
CA LEU A 4 -3.63 13.29 -19.25
C LEU A 4 -3.20 12.85 -17.83
N PHE A 5 -2.48 13.72 -17.14
CA PHE A 5 -2.02 13.52 -15.78
C PHE A 5 -3.01 14.17 -14.80
N VAL A 6 -3.70 13.37 -14.02
CA VAL A 6 -4.75 13.82 -13.10
C VAL A 6 -4.27 13.76 -11.68
N SER A 7 -4.30 14.87 -10.98
CA SER A 7 -3.87 14.98 -9.58
C SER A 7 -4.73 15.95 -8.78
N SER A 8 -4.84 15.71 -7.48
CA SER A 8 -5.46 16.67 -6.57
C SER A 8 -4.51 17.78 -6.12
N GLU A 9 -3.20 17.60 -6.29
CA GLU A 9 -2.15 18.54 -5.92
C GLU A 9 -1.15 18.68 -7.06
N ILE A 10 -0.70 19.88 -7.37
CA ILE A 10 0.41 20.17 -8.28
C ILE A 10 1.15 21.40 -7.72
N PHE A 11 2.43 21.25 -7.35
CA PHE A 11 3.27 22.38 -6.98
C PHE A 11 3.58 23.27 -8.20
N PRO A 12 3.60 24.63 -8.11
CA PRO A 12 3.49 25.43 -6.88
C PRO A 12 2.05 25.86 -6.53
N PHE A 13 1.03 25.36 -7.19
CA PHE A 13 -0.35 25.82 -7.03
C PHE A 13 -0.98 25.30 -5.75
N ALA A 14 -0.84 24.01 -5.48
CA ALA A 14 -1.32 23.37 -4.25
C ALA A 14 -0.42 22.21 -3.85
N LYS A 15 -0.09 22.12 -2.56
CA LYS A 15 0.77 21.07 -2.02
C LYS A 15 0.45 20.82 -0.54
N SER A 16 0.26 19.55 -0.17
CA SER A 16 0.18 19.09 1.22
C SER A 16 1.25 18.03 1.54
N GLY A 17 1.80 17.40 0.53
CA GLY A 17 2.76 16.31 0.66
C GLY A 17 3.61 16.11 -0.59
N GLY A 18 4.25 14.94 -0.68
CA GLY A 18 5.11 14.58 -1.81
C GLY A 18 4.38 14.41 -3.14
N LEU A 19 3.03 14.20 -3.12
CA LEU A 19 2.23 14.13 -4.36
C LEU A 19 2.38 15.41 -5.18
N GLY A 20 2.31 16.60 -4.54
CA GLY A 20 2.44 17.88 -5.24
C GLY A 20 3.77 18.01 -5.99
N ASP A 21 4.88 17.55 -5.39
CA ASP A 21 6.20 17.56 -6.03
C ASP A 21 6.26 16.63 -7.24
N VAL A 22 5.77 15.40 -7.08
CA VAL A 22 5.71 14.42 -8.17
C VAL A 22 4.85 14.91 -9.32
N ALA A 23 3.66 15.47 -9.00
CA ALA A 23 2.71 15.95 -9.99
C ALA A 23 3.18 17.21 -10.74
N SER A 24 4.16 17.92 -10.19
CA SER A 24 4.87 19.00 -10.90
C SER A 24 5.99 18.44 -11.78
N SER A 25 6.85 17.59 -11.21
CA SER A 25 8.14 17.26 -11.80
C SER A 25 8.09 16.11 -12.81
N LEU A 26 7.27 15.07 -12.56
CA LEU A 26 7.15 13.94 -13.48
C LEU A 26 6.55 14.35 -14.84
N PRO A 27 5.42 15.13 -14.92
CA PRO A 27 4.93 15.62 -16.19
C PRO A 27 5.95 16.50 -16.94
N LYS A 28 6.69 17.36 -16.22
CA LYS A 28 7.75 18.20 -16.78
C LYS A 28 8.85 17.35 -17.43
N ALA A 29 9.32 16.29 -16.79
CA ALA A 29 10.33 15.39 -17.34
C ALA A 29 9.80 14.57 -18.53
N LEU A 30 8.54 14.11 -18.48
CA LEU A 30 7.90 13.36 -19.58
C LEU A 30 7.61 14.21 -20.80
N LYS A 31 7.48 15.53 -20.65
CA LYS A 31 7.17 16.45 -21.77
C LYS A 31 8.21 16.39 -22.89
N ASN A 32 9.45 16.04 -22.58
CA ASN A 32 10.50 15.86 -23.59
C ASN A 32 10.22 14.68 -24.54
N TYR A 33 9.31 13.77 -24.18
CA TYR A 33 9.05 12.51 -24.88
C TYR A 33 7.58 12.32 -25.28
N SER A 34 6.66 13.10 -24.70
CA SER A 34 5.21 12.92 -24.85
C SER A 34 4.46 14.25 -24.79
N ASP A 35 3.30 14.29 -25.42
CA ASP A 35 2.34 15.38 -25.25
C ASP A 35 1.57 15.13 -23.94
N ILE A 36 1.86 15.92 -22.91
CA ILE A 36 1.31 15.74 -21.58
C ILE A 36 0.58 16.99 -21.10
N THR A 37 -0.63 16.81 -20.62
CA THR A 37 -1.45 17.83 -19.98
C THR A 37 -1.74 17.41 -18.56
N SER A 38 -1.50 18.28 -17.60
CA SER A 38 -1.86 18.06 -16.21
C SER A 38 -3.19 18.72 -15.87
N ILE A 39 -4.01 18.10 -15.02
CA ILE A 39 -5.32 18.62 -14.63
C ILE A 39 -5.57 18.43 -13.13
N MET A 40 -6.08 19.49 -12.46
CA MET A 40 -6.38 19.50 -11.04
C MET A 40 -7.62 20.35 -10.71
N PRO A 41 -8.21 20.20 -9.50
CA PRO A 41 -9.25 21.13 -9.03
C PRO A 41 -8.71 22.54 -8.82
N LEU A 42 -9.53 23.58 -9.08
CA LEU A 42 -9.19 24.96 -8.74
C LEU A 42 -9.64 25.26 -7.30
N TYR A 43 -8.72 25.14 -6.35
CA TYR A 43 -9.02 25.41 -4.95
C TYR A 43 -9.07 26.91 -4.64
N LYS A 44 -9.86 27.28 -3.60
CA LYS A 44 -9.95 28.67 -3.08
C LYS A 44 -8.59 29.25 -2.70
N SER A 45 -7.68 28.41 -2.18
CA SER A 45 -6.35 28.83 -1.73
C SER A 45 -5.38 29.18 -2.86
N ILE A 46 -5.72 28.86 -4.11
CA ILE A 46 -4.84 29.12 -5.25
C ILE A 46 -4.96 30.58 -5.68
N ASP A 47 -3.85 31.30 -5.61
CA ASP A 47 -3.75 32.68 -6.08
C ASP A 47 -3.66 32.71 -7.62
N ARG A 48 -4.77 33.08 -8.28
CA ARG A 48 -4.88 33.10 -9.74
C ARG A 48 -3.99 34.15 -10.39
N GLU A 49 -3.80 35.30 -9.75
CA GLU A 49 -2.98 36.40 -10.28
C GLU A 49 -1.49 36.05 -10.20
N LYS A 50 -1.04 35.61 -9.02
CA LYS A 50 0.34 35.17 -8.80
C LYS A 50 0.79 34.10 -9.80
N HIS A 51 -0.10 33.18 -10.13
CA HIS A 51 0.21 32.03 -11.00
C HIS A 51 -0.26 32.23 -12.44
N ASN A 52 -0.71 33.45 -12.82
CA ASN A 52 -1.18 33.75 -14.17
C ASN A 52 -2.21 32.72 -14.71
N ILE A 53 -3.19 32.36 -13.88
CA ILE A 53 -4.24 31.40 -14.22
C ILE A 53 -5.35 32.13 -14.94
N GLN A 54 -5.58 31.78 -16.21
CA GLN A 54 -6.54 32.44 -17.08
C GLN A 54 -7.64 31.48 -17.52
N SER A 55 -8.86 32.02 -17.71
CA SER A 55 -9.96 31.24 -18.29
C SER A 55 -9.64 30.85 -19.73
N THR A 56 -9.90 29.58 -20.08
CA THR A 56 -9.82 29.11 -21.47
C THR A 56 -11.08 29.45 -22.29
N GLY A 57 -12.14 29.93 -21.64
CA GLY A 57 -13.46 30.11 -22.20
C GLY A 57 -14.28 28.83 -22.34
N LEU A 58 -13.70 27.66 -22.02
CA LEU A 58 -14.42 26.40 -22.04
C LEU A 58 -15.27 26.24 -20.79
N VAL A 59 -16.59 26.12 -21.00
CA VAL A 59 -17.55 25.80 -19.93
C VAL A 59 -18.36 24.60 -20.40
N TYR A 60 -18.57 23.64 -19.48
CA TYR A 60 -19.40 22.46 -19.75
C TYR A 60 -20.19 22.06 -18.51
N GLU A 61 -21.27 21.32 -18.77
CA GLU A 61 -22.25 20.90 -17.75
C GLU A 61 -22.53 19.41 -17.88
N PHE A 62 -22.77 18.77 -16.74
CA PHE A 62 -23.15 17.37 -16.70
C PHE A 62 -23.95 17.06 -15.43
N TRP A 63 -24.54 15.88 -15.39
CA TRP A 63 -25.38 15.44 -14.30
C TRP A 63 -24.74 14.28 -13.54
N VAL A 64 -24.77 14.36 -12.21
CA VAL A 64 -24.45 13.25 -11.30
C VAL A 64 -25.61 13.13 -10.32
N ASN A 65 -26.28 11.99 -10.28
CA ASN A 65 -27.43 11.74 -9.42
C ASN A 65 -28.44 12.91 -9.36
N LEU A 66 -28.99 13.30 -10.49
CA LEU A 66 -30.00 14.36 -10.65
C LEU A 66 -29.53 15.79 -10.26
N ILE A 67 -28.26 15.96 -9.94
CA ILE A 67 -27.66 17.27 -9.67
C ILE A 67 -26.84 17.67 -10.89
N GLN A 68 -27.09 18.88 -11.40
CA GLN A 68 -26.32 19.47 -12.48
C GLN A 68 -25.08 20.16 -11.91
N TYR A 69 -23.94 19.85 -12.45
CA TYR A 69 -22.66 20.51 -12.13
C TYR A 69 -22.16 21.24 -13.35
N GLN A 70 -21.61 22.43 -13.14
CA GLN A 70 -20.99 23.27 -14.17
C GLN A 70 -19.51 23.47 -13.84
N PHE A 71 -18.66 23.25 -14.82
CA PHE A 71 -17.23 23.48 -14.75
C PHE A 71 -16.80 24.53 -15.76
N GLU A 72 -15.93 25.43 -15.34
CA GLU A 72 -15.16 26.30 -16.20
C GLU A 72 -13.68 25.87 -16.13
N VAL A 73 -13.03 25.82 -17.29
CA VAL A 73 -11.63 25.41 -17.40
C VAL A 73 -10.73 26.63 -17.40
N PHE A 74 -9.78 26.66 -16.49
CA PHE A 74 -8.70 27.62 -16.44
C PHE A 74 -7.37 26.96 -16.77
N GLN A 75 -6.36 27.73 -17.13
CA GLN A 75 -5.04 27.23 -17.52
C GLN A 75 -3.91 28.14 -17.05
N SER A 76 -2.80 27.53 -16.66
CA SER A 76 -1.49 28.15 -16.50
C SER A 76 -0.42 27.20 -17.02
N GLY A 77 0.28 27.60 -18.09
CA GLY A 77 1.23 26.71 -18.76
C GLY A 77 0.55 25.43 -19.25
N ASP A 78 1.07 24.27 -18.84
CA ASP A 78 0.54 22.94 -19.21
C ASP A 78 -0.46 22.40 -18.18
N VAL A 79 -0.84 23.18 -17.18
CA VAL A 79 -1.76 22.78 -16.12
C VAL A 79 -3.15 23.36 -16.35
N LEU A 80 -4.13 22.50 -16.41
CA LEU A 80 -5.55 22.84 -16.44
C LEU A 80 -6.14 22.78 -15.03
N PHE A 81 -7.02 23.72 -14.75
CA PHE A 81 -7.74 23.83 -13.48
C PHE A 81 -9.23 23.71 -13.75
N LEU A 82 -9.87 22.81 -13.06
CA LEU A 82 -11.31 22.64 -13.08
C LEU A 82 -11.98 23.44 -11.98
N ASP A 83 -12.64 24.55 -12.35
CA ASP A 83 -13.39 25.41 -11.43
C ASP A 83 -14.87 24.98 -11.41
N GLU A 84 -15.23 24.21 -10.40
CA GLU A 84 -16.60 23.77 -10.17
C GLU A 84 -17.42 24.89 -9.54
N LYS A 85 -18.57 25.24 -10.14
CA LYS A 85 -19.30 26.48 -9.83
C LYS A 85 -20.25 26.39 -8.64
N SER A 86 -20.56 25.21 -8.08
CA SER A 86 -21.38 25.10 -6.87
C SER A 86 -20.58 25.31 -5.57
N GLY A 87 -19.26 25.43 -5.66
CA GLY A 87 -18.38 25.74 -4.52
C GLY A 87 -17.77 24.55 -3.81
N LEU A 88 -17.76 23.37 -4.43
CA LEU A 88 -17.17 22.15 -3.85
C LEU A 88 -15.68 22.34 -3.49
N PHE A 89 -14.94 23.14 -4.28
CA PHE A 89 -13.51 23.42 -4.05
C PHE A 89 -13.25 24.80 -3.43
N GLN A 90 -14.30 25.54 -3.10
CA GLN A 90 -14.20 26.85 -2.43
C GLN A 90 -14.18 26.67 -0.91
N ARG A 91 -13.28 25.83 -0.38
CA ARG A 91 -13.10 25.49 1.02
C ARG A 91 -11.80 26.06 1.57
N ASP A 92 -11.72 26.24 2.89
CA ASP A 92 -10.53 26.78 3.53
C ASP A 92 -9.35 25.78 3.54
N GLU A 93 -9.66 24.50 3.64
CA GLU A 93 -8.67 23.42 3.56
C GLU A 93 -8.85 22.63 2.27
N MET A 94 -7.75 22.24 1.66
CA MET A 94 -7.74 21.46 0.42
C MET A 94 -8.44 20.12 0.59
N TYR A 95 -8.16 19.41 1.67
CA TYR A 95 -8.79 18.13 1.98
C TYR A 95 -9.81 18.23 3.10
N GLY A 96 -9.43 18.60 4.32
CA GLY A 96 -10.29 18.78 5.49
C GLY A 96 -11.15 17.56 5.84
N GLU A 97 -11.79 17.60 6.98
CA GLU A 97 -12.77 16.58 7.40
C GLU A 97 -14.20 16.97 6.95
N TYR A 98 -14.38 17.13 5.65
CA TYR A 98 -15.69 17.49 5.08
C TYR A 98 -16.51 16.23 4.81
N GLY A 99 -17.76 16.21 5.27
CA GLY A 99 -18.69 15.08 5.10
C GLY A 99 -19.15 14.83 3.66
N ASP A 100 -18.70 15.65 2.71
CA ASP A 100 -18.99 15.57 1.28
C ASP A 100 -17.74 15.34 0.41
N ASN A 101 -16.64 14.89 0.99
CA ASN A 101 -15.40 14.62 0.23
C ASN A 101 -15.58 13.55 -0.85
N ASP A 102 -16.49 12.59 -0.68
CA ASP A 102 -16.89 11.64 -1.72
C ASP A 102 -17.47 12.35 -2.94
N ILE A 103 -18.38 13.31 -2.72
CA ILE A 103 -18.98 14.10 -3.81
C ILE A 103 -17.92 15.02 -4.42
N ARG A 104 -17.17 15.77 -3.62
CA ARG A 104 -16.14 16.71 -4.10
C ARG A 104 -15.21 16.04 -5.12
N PHE A 105 -14.57 14.97 -4.73
CA PHE A 105 -13.58 14.30 -5.58
C PHE A 105 -14.23 13.36 -6.60
N GLY A 106 -15.40 12.81 -6.31
CA GLY A 106 -16.18 12.07 -7.30
C GLY A 106 -16.64 12.97 -8.46
N VAL A 107 -17.19 14.14 -8.17
CA VAL A 107 -17.58 15.13 -9.18
C VAL A 107 -16.37 15.66 -9.95
N PHE A 108 -15.21 15.83 -9.31
CA PHE A 108 -13.95 16.11 -10.00
C PHE A 108 -13.60 15.01 -11.02
N CYS A 109 -13.71 13.74 -10.64
CA CYS A 109 -13.46 12.62 -11.55
C CYS A 109 -14.40 12.63 -12.76
N TYR A 110 -15.67 12.91 -12.55
CA TYR A 110 -16.62 13.12 -13.64
C TYR A 110 -16.22 14.32 -14.49
N GLY A 111 -15.89 15.46 -13.86
CA GLY A 111 -15.47 16.67 -14.55
C GLY A 111 -14.28 16.46 -15.48
N VAL A 112 -13.30 15.65 -15.07
CA VAL A 112 -12.15 15.27 -15.93
C VAL A 112 -12.61 14.49 -17.16
N LEU A 113 -13.53 13.54 -17.02
CA LEU A 113 -14.01 12.72 -18.15
C LEU A 113 -14.95 13.53 -19.07
N GLU A 114 -15.75 14.42 -18.51
CA GLU A 114 -16.57 15.34 -19.27
C GLU A 114 -15.74 16.40 -20.00
N TYR A 115 -14.60 16.83 -19.44
CA TYR A 115 -13.62 17.64 -20.16
C TYR A 115 -13.12 16.93 -21.43
N ILE A 116 -12.76 15.64 -21.32
CA ILE A 116 -12.33 14.83 -22.47
C ILE A 116 -13.45 14.79 -23.53
N ARG A 117 -14.70 14.58 -23.10
CA ARG A 117 -15.87 14.53 -23.99
C ARG A 117 -16.17 15.88 -24.63
N ALA A 118 -16.16 16.97 -23.84
CA ALA A 118 -16.48 18.31 -24.32
C ALA A 118 -15.44 18.87 -25.33
N THR A 119 -14.19 18.41 -25.20
CA THR A 119 -13.10 18.80 -26.09
C THR A 119 -12.88 17.83 -27.24
N GLU A 120 -13.59 16.70 -27.27
CA GLU A 120 -13.39 15.61 -28.24
C GLU A 120 -11.92 15.14 -28.32
N GLN A 121 -11.15 15.35 -27.25
CA GLN A 121 -9.75 14.96 -27.21
C GLN A 121 -9.62 13.46 -26.88
N TYR A 122 -8.62 12.85 -27.51
CA TYR A 122 -8.21 11.49 -27.19
C TYR A 122 -6.90 11.51 -26.41
N PHE A 123 -6.80 10.68 -25.38
CA PHE A 123 -5.58 10.45 -24.62
C PHE A 123 -5.22 8.96 -24.67
N ASP A 124 -3.97 8.65 -25.01
CA ASP A 124 -3.46 7.28 -24.96
C ASP A 124 -3.46 6.76 -23.52
N ILE A 125 -3.04 7.61 -22.59
CA ILE A 125 -2.89 7.29 -21.16
C ILE A 125 -3.65 8.31 -20.30
N LEU A 126 -4.42 7.81 -19.32
CA LEU A 126 -4.92 8.58 -18.19
C LEU A 126 -4.10 8.16 -16.96
N HIS A 127 -3.18 9.01 -16.52
CA HIS A 127 -2.36 8.77 -15.34
C HIS A 127 -3.01 9.44 -14.14
N ILE A 128 -3.63 8.66 -13.27
CA ILE A 128 -4.40 9.12 -12.11
C ILE A 128 -3.62 8.86 -10.82
N ASN A 129 -3.76 9.75 -9.84
CA ASN A 129 -2.94 9.77 -8.63
C ASN A 129 -3.79 9.82 -7.36
N ASP A 130 -3.53 8.91 -6.43
CA ASP A 130 -4.18 8.74 -5.14
C ASP A 130 -5.72 8.65 -5.20
N TRP A 131 -6.37 8.50 -4.04
CA TRP A 131 -7.80 8.23 -3.96
C TRP A 131 -8.70 9.33 -4.55
N GLN A 132 -8.21 10.57 -4.60
CA GLN A 132 -8.98 11.72 -5.09
C GLN A 132 -9.30 11.64 -6.60
N SER A 133 -8.48 10.93 -7.35
CA SER A 133 -8.69 10.70 -8.79
C SER A 133 -9.08 9.25 -9.12
N ALA A 134 -9.09 8.38 -8.11
CA ALA A 134 -9.21 6.94 -8.27
C ALA A 134 -10.52 6.47 -8.95
N LEU A 135 -11.63 7.20 -8.74
CA LEU A 135 -12.91 6.85 -9.36
C LEU A 135 -12.86 6.87 -10.89
N ILE A 136 -11.94 7.64 -11.48
CA ILE A 136 -11.74 7.69 -12.95
C ILE A 136 -11.54 6.29 -13.53
N ALA A 137 -10.79 5.41 -12.85
CA ALA A 137 -10.52 4.06 -13.34
C ALA A 137 -11.80 3.24 -13.56
N LEU A 138 -12.71 3.25 -12.59
CA LEU A 138 -14.01 2.60 -12.71
C LEU A 138 -14.86 3.27 -13.81
N LEU A 139 -14.95 4.59 -13.79
CA LEU A 139 -15.77 5.34 -14.74
C LEU A 139 -15.33 5.12 -16.19
N VAL A 140 -14.03 5.13 -16.47
CA VAL A 140 -13.46 4.87 -17.81
C VAL A 140 -13.87 3.49 -18.31
N LYS A 141 -13.76 2.46 -17.49
CA LYS A 141 -14.02 1.07 -17.90
C LYS A 141 -15.51 0.73 -17.98
N GLU A 142 -16.30 1.23 -17.06
CA GLU A 142 -17.68 0.76 -16.89
C GLU A 142 -18.73 1.76 -17.45
N LYS A 143 -18.53 3.07 -17.27
CA LYS A 143 -19.53 4.07 -17.64
C LYS A 143 -19.22 4.75 -18.99
N TYR A 144 -18.01 5.28 -19.15
CA TYR A 144 -17.61 6.01 -20.38
C TYR A 144 -17.07 5.10 -21.46
N LYS A 145 -16.53 3.92 -21.11
CA LYS A 145 -15.96 2.91 -22.02
C LYS A 145 -14.95 3.51 -23.01
N LEU A 146 -14.01 4.29 -22.45
CA LEU A 146 -12.94 4.89 -23.26
C LEU A 146 -11.83 3.87 -23.52
N ASP A 147 -11.22 3.95 -24.67
CA ASP A 147 -10.08 3.10 -25.06
C ASP A 147 -8.76 3.50 -24.39
N SER A 148 -8.73 4.64 -23.70
CA SER A 148 -7.56 5.11 -22.96
C SER A 148 -7.11 4.07 -21.93
N LYS A 149 -5.80 3.88 -21.81
CA LYS A 149 -5.21 3.06 -20.74
C LYS A 149 -5.14 3.86 -19.46
N VAL A 150 -5.52 3.25 -18.36
CA VAL A 150 -5.51 3.88 -17.05
C VAL A 150 -4.31 3.37 -16.24
N VAL A 151 -3.41 4.28 -15.91
CA VAL A 151 -2.32 4.04 -14.96
C VAL A 151 -2.65 4.75 -13.64
N PHE A 152 -2.66 4.01 -12.56
CA PHE A 152 -2.98 4.52 -11.23
C PHE A 152 -1.75 4.50 -10.33
N THR A 153 -1.39 5.63 -9.71
CA THR A 153 -0.27 5.71 -8.76
C THR A 153 -0.75 5.89 -7.34
N ILE A 154 -0.30 5.00 -6.44
CA ILE A 154 -0.49 5.07 -4.99
C ILE A 154 0.72 5.76 -4.37
N HIS A 155 0.54 7.00 -3.87
CA HIS A 155 1.60 7.73 -3.17
C HIS A 155 1.65 7.38 -1.68
N ASN A 156 0.47 7.17 -1.06
CA ASN A 156 0.39 6.70 0.32
C ASN A 156 -0.89 5.87 0.55
N LEU A 157 -0.73 4.58 0.76
CA LEU A 157 -1.83 3.63 0.95
C LEU A 157 -2.68 3.89 2.21
N ALA A 158 -2.15 4.65 3.18
CA ALA A 158 -2.91 5.00 4.38
C ALA A 158 -4.12 5.89 4.10
N TYR A 159 -4.16 6.58 2.96
CA TYR A 159 -5.26 7.45 2.54
C TYR A 159 -6.02 6.79 1.39
N GLN A 160 -7.20 6.24 1.69
CA GLN A 160 -7.89 5.34 0.77
C GLN A 160 -9.18 5.91 0.16
N GLY A 161 -9.70 7.00 0.69
CA GLY A 161 -11.02 7.52 0.26
C GLY A 161 -12.13 6.54 0.59
N ILE A 162 -12.28 6.23 1.89
CA ILE A 162 -13.33 5.34 2.41
C ILE A 162 -14.54 6.17 2.79
N PHE A 163 -15.70 5.81 2.23
CA PHE A 163 -16.95 6.54 2.44
C PHE A 163 -18.12 5.58 2.65
N SER A 164 -19.22 6.11 3.20
CA SER A 164 -20.44 5.36 3.37
C SER A 164 -20.93 4.75 2.05
N LYS A 165 -21.53 3.56 2.07
CA LYS A 165 -22.17 2.94 0.89
C LYS A 165 -23.22 3.81 0.21
N LYS A 166 -23.78 4.82 0.91
CA LYS A 166 -24.69 5.81 0.30
C LYS A 166 -24.01 6.62 -0.80
N SER A 167 -22.68 6.66 -0.84
CA SER A 167 -21.92 7.30 -1.91
C SER A 167 -22.10 6.61 -3.26
N ILE A 168 -22.54 5.35 -3.30
CA ILE A 168 -22.94 4.67 -4.55
C ILE A 168 -24.03 5.48 -5.25
N GLU A 169 -25.10 5.82 -4.54
CA GLU A 169 -26.21 6.62 -5.08
C GLU A 169 -25.79 8.07 -5.32
N ARG A 170 -25.07 8.67 -4.35
CA ARG A 170 -24.62 10.07 -4.44
C ARG A 170 -23.71 10.32 -5.66
N LEU A 171 -22.93 9.31 -6.07
CA LEU A 171 -22.02 9.35 -7.19
C LEU A 171 -22.59 8.73 -8.48
N ASP A 172 -23.89 8.44 -8.52
CA ASP A 172 -24.58 7.85 -9.69
C ASP A 172 -23.87 6.58 -10.20
N LEU A 173 -23.50 5.69 -9.26
CA LEU A 173 -22.89 4.41 -9.53
C LEU A 173 -23.91 3.27 -9.43
N SER A 174 -23.75 2.21 -10.25
CA SER A 174 -24.57 1.01 -10.11
C SER A 174 -24.23 0.24 -8.83
N TRP A 175 -25.24 -0.26 -8.15
CA TRP A 175 -25.08 -1.19 -7.03
C TRP A 175 -24.36 -2.50 -7.43
N ASP A 176 -24.28 -2.83 -8.73
CA ASP A 176 -23.48 -3.95 -9.24
C ASP A 176 -21.97 -3.78 -8.99
N TYR A 177 -21.53 -2.56 -8.67
CA TYR A 177 -20.14 -2.30 -8.28
C TYR A 177 -19.91 -2.50 -6.77
N PHE A 178 -20.96 -2.57 -5.96
CA PHE A 178 -20.87 -2.76 -4.51
C PHE A 178 -20.67 -4.24 -4.15
N THR A 179 -19.55 -4.80 -4.51
CA THR A 179 -19.14 -6.18 -4.19
C THR A 179 -17.72 -6.22 -3.64
N ALA A 180 -17.41 -7.25 -2.86
CA ALA A 180 -16.09 -7.42 -2.24
C ALA A 180 -14.92 -7.50 -3.26
N SER A 181 -15.19 -7.90 -4.50
CA SER A 181 -14.19 -7.92 -5.58
C SER A 181 -14.03 -6.59 -6.33
N LYS A 182 -14.85 -5.57 -6.02
CA LYS A 182 -14.87 -4.29 -6.71
C LYS A 182 -14.65 -3.13 -5.72
N ILE A 183 -15.66 -2.29 -5.47
CA ILE A 183 -15.53 -1.07 -4.67
C ILE A 183 -15.92 -1.25 -3.20
N GLU A 184 -16.69 -2.29 -2.85
CA GLU A 184 -17.15 -2.53 -1.48
C GLU A 184 -15.96 -2.81 -0.54
N TYR A 185 -16.00 -2.25 0.68
CA TYR A 185 -14.99 -2.38 1.70
C TYR A 185 -15.65 -2.25 3.09
N HIS A 186 -15.83 -3.37 3.79
CA HIS A 186 -16.44 -3.42 5.13
C HIS A 186 -17.79 -2.66 5.25
N ASP A 187 -18.71 -2.91 4.32
CA ASP A 187 -20.01 -2.23 4.18
C ASP A 187 -19.90 -0.73 3.85
N GLN A 188 -18.76 -0.29 3.35
CA GLN A 188 -18.45 1.05 2.85
C GLN A 188 -17.95 0.96 1.41
N ILE A 189 -17.67 2.08 0.77
CA ILE A 189 -16.92 2.12 -0.48
C ILE A 189 -15.49 2.57 -0.23
N ASN A 190 -14.56 2.05 -1.04
CA ASN A 190 -13.17 2.45 -1.01
C ASN A 190 -12.73 2.81 -2.43
N LEU A 191 -12.48 4.12 -2.67
CA LEU A 191 -12.15 4.63 -3.99
C LEU A 191 -10.78 4.14 -4.47
N LEU A 192 -9.79 4.10 -3.59
CA LEU A 192 -8.46 3.59 -3.93
C LEU A 192 -8.51 2.13 -4.36
N LYS A 193 -9.28 1.30 -3.63
CA LYS A 193 -9.53 -0.10 -4.01
C LYS A 193 -10.12 -0.21 -5.41
N SER A 194 -11.07 0.67 -5.76
CA SER A 194 -11.66 0.65 -7.10
C SER A 194 -10.61 0.89 -8.18
N ALA A 195 -9.67 1.82 -7.97
CA ALA A 195 -8.61 2.08 -8.93
C ALA A 195 -7.61 0.90 -9.04
N ILE A 196 -7.28 0.23 -7.93
CA ILE A 196 -6.48 -1.02 -7.99
C ILE A 196 -7.18 -2.06 -8.87
N VAL A 197 -8.50 -2.20 -8.77
CA VAL A 197 -9.26 -3.20 -9.53
C VAL A 197 -9.37 -2.84 -11.01
N TYR A 198 -9.72 -1.58 -11.31
CA TYR A 198 -10.13 -1.16 -12.66
C TYR A 198 -9.02 -0.54 -13.53
N SER A 199 -7.87 -0.15 -12.97
CA SER A 199 -6.74 0.33 -13.78
C SER A 199 -6.11 -0.79 -14.61
N ASP A 200 -5.50 -0.44 -15.74
CA ASP A 200 -4.73 -1.39 -16.56
C ASP A 200 -3.41 -1.77 -15.85
N VAL A 201 -2.77 -0.79 -15.22
CA VAL A 201 -1.61 -0.95 -14.33
C VAL A 201 -1.77 -0.02 -13.14
N PHE A 202 -1.35 -0.44 -11.96
CA PHE A 202 -1.16 0.48 -10.87
C PHE A 202 0.29 0.46 -10.38
N THR A 203 0.75 1.63 -9.98
CA THR A 203 2.12 1.81 -9.52
C THR A 203 2.14 2.31 -8.09
N THR A 204 3.27 2.16 -7.44
CA THR A 204 3.57 2.88 -6.20
C THR A 204 4.99 3.40 -6.25
N VAL A 205 5.34 4.25 -5.30
CA VAL A 205 6.46 5.17 -5.37
C VAL A 205 7.80 4.60 -4.93
N SER A 206 7.91 3.27 -4.80
CA SER A 206 9.18 2.56 -4.68
C SER A 206 9.04 1.04 -4.85
N PRO A 207 10.08 0.32 -5.30
CA PRO A 207 10.08 -1.14 -5.43
C PRO A 207 9.89 -1.88 -4.10
N THR A 208 10.51 -1.40 -3.02
CA THR A 208 10.34 -1.99 -1.68
C THR A 208 8.93 -1.74 -1.16
N TYR A 209 8.39 -0.54 -1.31
CA TYR A 209 7.03 -0.25 -0.87
C TYR A 209 5.98 -1.07 -1.63
N ALA A 210 6.20 -1.34 -2.92
CA ALA A 210 5.34 -2.25 -3.69
C ALA A 210 5.27 -3.67 -3.09
N LYS A 211 6.33 -4.13 -2.43
CA LYS A 211 6.35 -5.41 -1.70
C LYS A 211 5.73 -5.29 -0.31
N GLU A 212 6.01 -4.19 0.40
CA GLU A 212 5.53 -3.93 1.75
C GLU A 212 4.00 -3.83 1.80
N ILE A 213 3.36 -3.11 0.87
CA ILE A 213 1.90 -2.95 0.82
C ILE A 213 1.14 -4.25 0.55
N GLN A 214 1.81 -5.32 0.16
CA GLN A 214 1.27 -6.66 0.03
C GLN A 214 1.29 -7.46 1.34
N THR A 215 1.81 -6.88 2.42
CA THR A 215 1.89 -7.52 3.74
C THR A 215 0.84 -6.96 4.69
N HIS A 216 0.42 -7.76 5.66
CA HIS A 216 -0.53 -7.30 6.69
C HIS A 216 -0.03 -6.08 7.48
N GLN A 217 1.29 -5.97 7.68
CA GLN A 217 1.89 -4.87 8.43
C GLN A 217 1.73 -3.50 7.74
N PHE A 218 1.77 -3.46 6.41
CA PHE A 218 1.78 -2.23 5.63
C PHE A 218 0.64 -2.13 4.61
N GLY A 219 -0.19 -3.16 4.48
CA GLY A 219 -1.26 -3.26 3.49
C GLY A 219 -2.52 -2.46 3.83
N CYS A 220 -2.63 -1.91 5.06
CA CYS A 220 -3.78 -1.11 5.49
C CYS A 220 -5.12 -1.78 5.18
N ASP A 221 -5.23 -3.10 5.43
CA ASP A 221 -6.37 -3.96 5.13
C ASP A 221 -6.70 -4.12 3.62
N LEU A 222 -5.82 -3.66 2.72
CA LEU A 222 -5.92 -3.87 1.27
C LEU A 222 -4.91 -4.89 0.74
N GLU A 223 -4.08 -5.50 1.59
CA GLU A 223 -3.02 -6.42 1.16
C GLU A 223 -3.53 -7.55 0.28
N GLN A 224 -4.71 -8.12 0.59
CA GLN A 224 -5.27 -9.19 -0.22
C GLN A 224 -5.70 -8.70 -1.61
N ILE A 225 -6.32 -7.53 -1.70
CA ILE A 225 -6.70 -6.94 -3.00
C ILE A 225 -5.45 -6.60 -3.83
N ILE A 226 -4.40 -6.09 -3.19
CA ILE A 226 -3.14 -5.79 -3.85
C ILE A 226 -2.48 -7.07 -4.35
N GLN A 227 -2.43 -8.14 -3.53
CA GLN A 227 -1.91 -9.45 -3.91
C GLN A 227 -2.69 -10.09 -5.07
N ASP A 228 -4.03 -10.01 -5.04
CA ASP A 228 -4.89 -10.52 -6.11
C ASP A 228 -4.67 -9.79 -7.46
N ASN A 229 -4.10 -8.59 -7.40
CA ASN A 229 -3.78 -7.73 -8.53
C ASN A 229 -2.27 -7.48 -8.69
N GLU A 230 -1.39 -8.23 -8.01
CA GLU A 230 0.06 -8.01 -8.02
C GLU A 230 0.68 -8.04 -9.43
N TYR A 231 0.07 -8.80 -10.36
CA TYR A 231 0.52 -8.94 -11.74
C TYR A 231 0.57 -7.62 -12.50
N LYS A 232 -0.19 -6.61 -12.07
CA LYS A 232 -0.21 -5.26 -12.65
C LYS A 232 0.37 -4.18 -11.71
N LEU A 233 0.97 -4.56 -10.58
CA LEU A 233 1.66 -3.66 -9.66
C LEU A 233 3.11 -3.44 -10.09
N LYS A 234 3.52 -2.18 -10.16
CA LYS A 234 4.93 -1.80 -10.33
C LYS A 234 5.35 -0.79 -9.26
N GLY A 235 6.53 -0.99 -8.67
CA GLY A 235 7.16 0.00 -7.79
C GLY A 235 8.17 0.82 -8.59
N ILE A 236 7.96 2.13 -8.71
CA ILE A 236 8.85 3.07 -9.42
C ILE A 236 9.29 4.14 -8.44
N LEU A 237 10.59 4.25 -8.20
CA LEU A 237 11.12 5.22 -7.26
C LEU A 237 10.92 6.65 -7.80
N ASN A 238 10.40 7.56 -6.98
CA ASN A 238 10.27 8.97 -7.36
C ASN A 238 11.66 9.61 -7.60
N GLY A 239 11.68 10.59 -8.47
CA GLY A 239 12.84 11.42 -8.70
C GLY A 239 12.86 12.69 -7.83
N VAL A 240 13.94 13.43 -7.92
CA VAL A 240 14.14 14.78 -7.36
C VAL A 240 14.27 15.76 -8.52
N ASP A 241 13.64 16.92 -8.42
CA ASP A 241 13.84 18.00 -9.38
C ASP A 241 15.18 18.71 -9.08
N TYR A 242 16.19 18.44 -9.91
CA TYR A 242 17.52 19.04 -9.75
C TYR A 242 17.63 20.46 -10.32
N GLU A 243 16.59 21.03 -10.94
CA GLU A 243 16.53 22.47 -11.19
C GLU A 243 16.19 23.21 -9.91
N GLU A 244 15.37 22.60 -9.05
CA GLU A 244 14.97 23.17 -7.77
C GLU A 244 15.91 22.78 -6.62
N PHE A 245 16.30 21.50 -6.52
CA PHE A 245 17.13 20.96 -5.43
C PHE A 245 18.56 20.71 -5.91
N ASN A 246 19.35 21.76 -6.07
CA ASN A 246 20.73 21.69 -6.52
C ASN A 246 21.59 22.73 -5.82
N PRO A 247 22.58 22.34 -4.99
CA PRO A 247 23.40 23.29 -4.24
C PRO A 247 24.27 24.20 -5.12
N SER A 248 24.42 23.87 -6.41
CA SER A 248 25.13 24.73 -7.37
C SER A 248 24.25 25.88 -7.90
N LEU A 249 22.91 25.78 -7.78
CA LEU A 249 21.97 26.69 -8.43
C LEU A 249 20.89 27.23 -7.47
N ASP A 250 20.77 26.69 -6.25
CA ASP A 250 19.70 26.99 -5.31
C ASP A 250 19.69 28.47 -4.91
N ALA A 251 18.66 29.19 -5.34
CA ALA A 251 18.49 30.62 -5.07
C ALA A 251 18.33 30.97 -3.58
N ASN A 252 18.03 29.96 -2.72
CA ASN A 252 17.93 30.16 -1.27
C ASN A 252 19.30 30.15 -0.57
N LEU A 253 20.37 29.84 -1.32
CA LEU A 253 21.73 29.83 -0.79
C LEU A 253 22.48 31.09 -1.24
N ASN A 254 23.18 31.72 -0.29
CA ASN A 254 24.06 32.87 -0.56
C ASN A 254 25.45 32.45 -1.12
N LYS A 255 25.78 31.20 -1.03
CA LYS A 255 27.01 30.57 -1.55
C LYS A 255 26.63 29.22 -2.18
N HIS A 256 27.26 28.89 -3.32
CA HIS A 256 26.98 27.66 -4.04
C HIS A 256 28.18 26.70 -3.97
N PHE A 257 27.89 25.40 -4.07
CA PHE A 257 28.89 24.34 -4.06
C PHE A 257 28.42 23.14 -4.89
N ASP A 258 29.37 22.26 -5.19
CA ASP A 258 29.12 20.99 -5.89
C ASP A 258 30.00 19.87 -5.31
N ALA A 259 29.92 18.70 -5.92
CA ALA A 259 30.71 17.53 -5.49
C ALA A 259 32.22 17.73 -5.60
N ASP A 260 32.69 18.52 -6.56
CA ASP A 260 34.11 18.79 -6.78
C ASP A 260 34.65 19.89 -5.84
N ASN A 261 33.77 20.78 -5.34
CA ASN A 261 34.15 21.88 -4.48
C ASN A 261 33.19 22.05 -3.29
N LEU A 262 33.52 21.41 -2.18
CA LEU A 262 32.77 21.47 -0.92
C LEU A 262 33.13 22.67 -0.02
N GLY A 263 34.04 23.54 -0.45
CA GLY A 263 34.55 24.64 0.39
C GLY A 263 33.45 25.58 0.91
N ASN A 264 32.51 25.94 0.07
CA ASN A 264 31.37 26.78 0.44
C ASN A 264 30.34 26.09 1.36
N LYS A 265 30.23 24.74 1.32
CA LYS A 265 29.36 24.00 2.25
C LYS A 265 29.73 24.28 3.72
N ARG A 266 31.04 24.31 4.03
CA ARG A 266 31.53 24.65 5.38
C ARG A 266 31.14 26.07 5.77
N ALA A 267 31.28 27.02 4.84
CA ALA A 267 30.94 28.44 5.12
C ALA A 267 29.42 28.63 5.32
N ILE A 268 28.57 27.92 4.55
CA ILE A 268 27.11 27.94 4.77
C ILE A 268 26.76 27.32 6.12
N LYS A 269 27.42 26.24 6.53
CA LYS A 269 27.24 25.62 7.85
C LYS A 269 27.61 26.60 8.97
N GLU A 270 28.73 27.33 8.85
CA GLU A 270 29.15 28.33 9.83
C GLU A 270 28.14 29.47 9.95
N ASP A 271 27.66 30.00 8.80
CA ASP A 271 26.62 31.05 8.77
C ASP A 271 25.33 30.55 9.45
N LEU A 272 24.86 29.33 9.18
CA LEU A 272 23.66 28.77 9.81
C LEU A 272 23.83 28.53 11.31
N LEU A 273 24.97 27.96 11.74
CA LEU A 273 25.23 27.73 13.17
C LEU A 273 25.25 29.04 13.96
N ASN A 274 25.84 30.11 13.41
CA ASN A 274 25.83 31.44 14.03
C ASN A 274 24.40 31.99 14.16
N GLU A 275 23.58 31.89 13.12
CA GLU A 275 22.16 32.29 13.13
C GLU A 275 21.36 31.54 14.19
N LEU A 276 21.59 30.23 14.31
CA LEU A 276 20.90 29.36 15.25
C LEU A 276 21.53 29.31 16.65
N HIS A 277 22.56 30.14 16.90
CA HIS A 277 23.31 30.22 18.17
C HIS A 277 23.92 28.86 18.60
N LEU A 278 24.39 28.06 17.63
CA LEU A 278 25.08 26.81 17.84
C LEU A 278 26.59 27.01 17.66
N GLU A 279 27.41 26.33 18.48
CA GLU A 279 28.87 26.51 18.48
C GLU A 279 29.59 25.29 17.86
N GLY A 280 30.74 25.56 17.24
CA GLY A 280 31.65 24.51 16.78
C GLY A 280 31.33 23.97 15.39
N VAL A 281 31.75 24.71 14.36
CA VAL A 281 31.61 24.35 12.95
C VAL A 281 32.25 22.97 12.61
N ASP A 282 33.26 22.54 13.39
CA ASP A 282 33.93 21.26 13.24
C ASP A 282 33.15 20.09 13.83
N LYS A 283 32.14 20.35 14.68
CA LYS A 283 31.23 19.32 15.15
C LYS A 283 30.31 18.88 14.02
N PRO A 284 29.97 17.57 13.89
CA PRO A 284 28.99 17.14 12.91
C PRO A 284 27.61 17.73 13.20
N LEU A 285 26.92 18.14 12.14
CA LEU A 285 25.56 18.67 12.18
C LEU A 285 24.58 17.58 11.73
N PHE A 286 23.77 17.13 12.67
CA PHE A 286 22.67 16.22 12.45
C PHE A 286 21.36 16.99 12.32
N VAL A 287 20.55 16.68 11.31
CA VAL A 287 19.32 17.43 11.08
C VAL A 287 18.12 16.51 10.91
N PHE A 288 16.96 17.03 11.30
CA PHE A 288 15.65 16.46 10.96
C PHE A 288 14.81 17.55 10.31
N ILE A 289 14.22 17.25 9.15
CA ILE A 289 13.30 18.13 8.42
C ILE A 289 12.05 17.32 8.07
N GLY A 290 10.86 17.75 8.56
CA GLY A 290 9.64 17.07 8.19
C GLY A 290 8.48 17.23 9.16
N ARG A 291 7.37 16.55 8.86
CA ARG A 291 6.19 16.58 9.73
C ARG A 291 6.45 15.88 11.05
N PHE A 292 6.00 16.47 12.15
CA PHE A 292 6.08 15.87 13.47
C PHE A 292 4.91 14.89 13.68
N THR A 293 5.12 13.65 13.26
CA THR A 293 4.15 12.55 13.36
C THR A 293 4.83 11.28 13.82
N GLY A 294 4.07 10.36 14.42
CA GLY A 294 4.58 9.03 14.77
C GLY A 294 5.15 8.28 13.56
N GLN A 295 4.55 8.46 12.38
CA GLN A 295 5.06 7.91 11.12
C GLN A 295 6.54 8.26 10.87
N LYS A 296 6.94 9.50 11.18
CA LYS A 296 8.31 9.99 10.94
C LYS A 296 9.31 9.59 12.03
N GLY A 297 8.87 8.81 13.02
CA GLY A 297 9.74 8.32 14.09
C GLY A 297 10.13 9.38 15.11
N ILE A 298 9.27 10.37 15.35
CA ILE A 298 9.53 11.46 16.31
C ILE A 298 9.73 10.93 17.71
N ASP A 299 9.03 9.86 18.12
CA ASP A 299 9.19 9.26 19.44
C ASP A 299 10.65 8.81 19.67
N GLN A 300 11.28 8.17 18.69
CA GLN A 300 12.69 7.73 18.78
C GLN A 300 13.66 8.91 18.89
N ILE A 301 13.40 9.99 18.15
CA ILE A 301 14.20 11.20 18.24
C ILE A 301 14.09 11.78 19.65
N LEU A 302 12.87 11.96 20.17
CA LEU A 302 12.62 12.53 21.49
C LEU A 302 13.26 11.70 22.63
N GLU A 303 13.08 10.39 22.61
CA GLU A 303 13.68 9.48 23.59
C GLU A 303 15.22 9.51 23.59
N SER A 304 15.83 9.85 22.45
CA SER A 304 17.29 9.87 22.27
C SER A 304 17.92 11.23 22.54
N LEU A 305 17.16 12.33 22.50
CA LEU A 305 17.69 13.69 22.49
C LEU A 305 18.59 14.00 23.70
N ASN A 306 18.20 13.62 24.92
CA ASN A 306 18.99 13.89 26.11
C ASN A 306 20.37 13.23 26.06
N THR A 307 20.46 12.00 25.54
CA THR A 307 21.72 11.28 25.34
C THR A 307 22.55 11.93 24.26
N LEU A 308 21.95 12.25 23.12
CA LEU A 308 22.62 12.83 21.96
C LEU A 308 23.07 14.29 22.24
N ALA A 309 22.29 15.06 22.98
CA ALA A 309 22.66 16.41 23.38
C ALA A 309 23.89 16.47 24.33
N SER A 310 24.24 15.35 24.95
CA SER A 310 25.48 15.24 25.74
C SER A 310 26.70 14.85 24.90
N SER A 311 26.54 14.62 23.60
CA SER A 311 27.60 14.24 22.67
C SER A 311 28.19 15.47 21.96
N PRO A 312 29.42 15.37 21.40
CA PRO A 312 30.07 16.49 20.71
C PRO A 312 29.50 16.70 19.29
N ILE A 313 28.20 16.87 19.16
CA ILE A 313 27.45 17.06 17.91
C ILE A 313 26.58 18.30 18.01
N ASN A 314 26.12 18.81 16.87
CA ASN A 314 25.03 19.79 16.79
C ASN A 314 23.79 19.11 16.20
N ILE A 315 22.61 19.49 16.67
CA ILE A 315 21.31 18.95 16.20
C ILE A 315 20.41 20.12 15.81
N VAL A 316 19.83 20.05 14.61
CA VAL A 316 18.81 21.00 14.13
C VAL A 316 17.56 20.25 13.74
N ILE A 317 16.42 20.68 14.26
CA ILE A 317 15.10 20.10 14.00
C ILE A 317 14.20 21.19 13.41
N LEU A 318 13.66 20.95 12.22
CA LEU A 318 12.71 21.83 11.54
C LEU A 318 11.46 21.05 11.17
N GLY A 319 10.30 21.53 11.59
CA GLY A 319 9.03 20.93 11.21
C GLY A 319 7.86 21.34 12.08
N SER A 320 6.71 20.77 11.80
CA SER A 320 5.49 20.89 12.62
C SER A 320 4.59 19.69 12.37
N GLY A 321 3.59 19.48 13.23
CA GLY A 321 2.68 18.35 13.06
C GLY A 321 1.72 18.19 14.22
N GLU A 322 1.57 16.96 14.70
CA GLU A 322 0.68 16.64 15.82
C GLU A 322 0.98 17.51 17.04
N LYS A 323 -0.09 18.02 17.66
CA LYS A 323 0.01 18.95 18.80
C LYS A 323 0.93 18.43 19.91
N ARG A 324 0.83 17.13 20.22
CA ARG A 324 1.68 16.50 21.26
C ARG A 324 3.16 16.65 20.97
N TYR A 325 3.58 16.45 19.72
CA TYR A 325 4.99 16.60 19.34
C TYR A 325 5.43 18.05 19.28
N ASN A 326 4.57 18.96 18.79
CA ASN A 326 4.84 20.40 18.85
C ASN A 326 5.05 20.85 20.30
N ASP A 327 4.17 20.45 21.23
CA ASP A 327 4.27 20.80 22.65
C ASP A 327 5.56 20.24 23.29
N TRP A 328 5.96 19.00 22.95
CA TRP A 328 7.20 18.40 23.45
C TRP A 328 8.43 19.12 22.93
N PHE A 329 8.52 19.40 21.63
CA PHE A 329 9.63 20.13 21.06
C PHE A 329 9.69 21.57 21.61
N HIS A 330 8.55 22.20 21.82
CA HIS A 330 8.49 23.55 22.43
C HIS A 330 9.12 23.56 23.83
N ALA A 331 8.86 22.52 24.62
CA ALA A 331 9.44 22.37 25.96
C ALA A 331 10.97 22.15 25.95
N LEU A 332 11.55 21.70 24.83
CA LEU A 332 12.98 21.43 24.68
C LEU A 332 13.77 22.62 24.14
N ILE A 333 13.10 23.68 23.63
CA ILE A 333 13.76 24.89 23.11
C ILE A 333 14.58 25.54 24.21
N GLY A 334 15.87 25.72 23.95
CA GLY A 334 16.80 26.41 24.87
C GLY A 334 17.35 25.54 26.03
N LEU A 335 16.93 24.25 26.15
CA LEU A 335 17.45 23.37 27.20
C LEU A 335 18.89 22.89 26.93
N HIS A 336 19.28 22.75 25.68
CA HIS A 336 20.57 22.23 25.27
C HIS A 336 21.29 23.24 24.34
N LYS A 337 22.56 23.51 24.58
CA LYS A 337 23.37 24.49 23.81
C LYS A 337 23.72 24.02 22.39
N ASN A 338 23.57 22.75 22.10
CA ASN A 338 23.88 22.13 20.81
C ASN A 338 22.62 21.64 20.08
N LEU A 339 21.44 22.09 20.50
CA LEU A 339 20.14 21.74 19.91
C LEU A 339 19.38 23.00 19.52
N SER A 340 19.03 23.12 18.25
CA SER A 340 18.11 24.15 17.74
C SER A 340 16.85 23.51 17.19
N ILE A 341 15.67 24.03 17.58
CA ILE A 341 14.36 23.54 17.16
C ILE A 341 13.56 24.71 16.61
N THR A 342 13.09 24.56 15.37
CA THR A 342 12.16 25.49 14.72
C THR A 342 10.84 24.77 14.46
N ILE A 343 9.76 25.22 15.10
CA ILE A 343 8.41 24.67 14.91
C ILE A 343 7.71 25.51 13.84
N GLY A 344 7.50 24.92 12.69
CA GLY A 344 6.88 25.57 11.53
C GLY A 344 7.45 25.04 10.21
N TYR A 345 7.01 25.65 9.13
CA TYR A 345 7.55 25.41 7.80
C TYR A 345 8.24 26.66 7.28
N ASP A 346 9.50 26.52 6.89
CA ASP A 346 10.30 27.58 6.27
C ASP A 346 11.18 26.95 5.19
N GLU A 347 10.84 27.19 3.94
CA GLU A 347 11.54 26.59 2.78
C GLU A 347 12.99 27.10 2.69
N ALA A 348 13.23 28.41 2.88
CA ALA A 348 14.56 28.99 2.79
C ALA A 348 15.48 28.45 3.89
N LEU A 349 14.95 28.30 5.11
CA LEU A 349 15.66 27.67 6.22
C LEU A 349 15.92 26.18 5.93
N ALA A 350 14.94 25.46 5.40
CA ALA A 350 15.11 24.03 5.04
C ALA A 350 16.26 23.85 4.04
N ARG A 351 16.35 24.69 3.00
CA ARG A 351 17.44 24.65 2.01
C ARG A 351 18.80 24.90 2.63
N ARG A 352 18.90 25.90 3.51
CA ARG A 352 20.14 26.18 4.25
C ARG A 352 20.52 25.04 5.21
N ILE A 353 19.53 24.41 5.85
CA ILE A 353 19.75 23.22 6.69
C ILE A 353 20.29 22.06 5.85
N TYR A 354 19.70 21.74 4.68
CA TYR A 354 20.25 20.71 3.78
C TYR A 354 21.69 21.03 3.39
N ALA A 355 21.96 22.27 2.96
CA ALA A 355 23.28 22.69 2.51
C ALA A 355 24.34 22.66 3.63
N SER A 356 23.94 22.82 4.89
CA SER A 356 24.82 22.82 6.06
C SER A 356 25.00 21.46 6.71
N SER A 357 24.05 20.53 6.51
CA SER A 357 23.99 19.26 7.24
C SER A 357 25.10 18.30 6.84
N ASP A 358 25.62 17.57 7.82
CA ASP A 358 26.51 16.41 7.59
C ASP A 358 25.68 15.11 7.57
N PHE A 359 24.63 15.04 8.41
CA PHE A 359 23.76 13.87 8.50
C PHE A 359 22.29 14.27 8.56
N LEU A 360 21.43 13.50 7.88
CA LEU A 360 19.97 13.66 7.94
C LEU A 360 19.32 12.48 8.65
N TYR A 361 18.50 12.73 9.66
CA TYR A 361 17.70 11.72 10.34
C TYR A 361 16.37 11.43 9.63
N MET A 362 16.11 10.17 9.33
CA MET A 362 14.83 9.68 8.82
C MET A 362 14.44 8.33 9.45
N PRO A 363 14.13 8.28 10.76
CA PRO A 363 13.77 7.04 11.45
C PRO A 363 12.30 6.63 11.20
N SER A 364 11.78 6.87 10.01
CA SER A 364 10.37 6.68 9.65
C SER A 364 9.90 5.25 9.89
N GLN A 365 8.69 5.08 10.47
CA GLN A 365 8.07 3.77 10.69
C GLN A 365 7.67 3.12 9.38
N TYR A 366 7.17 3.90 8.46
CA TYR A 366 6.97 3.57 7.06
C TYR A 366 7.20 4.83 6.20
N GLU A 367 7.79 4.65 5.03
CA GLU A 367 8.10 5.74 4.11
C GLU A 367 7.90 5.26 2.68
N PRO A 368 6.77 5.55 2.04
CA PRO A 368 6.49 5.07 0.69
C PRO A 368 7.63 5.33 -0.30
N CYS A 369 8.12 6.54 -0.34
CA CYS A 369 9.30 6.93 -1.12
C CYS A 369 10.32 7.67 -0.23
N GLY A 370 9.92 8.80 0.34
CA GLY A 370 10.82 9.80 0.88
C GLY A 370 11.55 10.56 -0.24
N LEU A 371 11.68 11.86 -0.08
CA LEU A 371 12.47 12.72 -0.97
C LEU A 371 13.68 13.30 -0.22
N ASN A 372 13.51 13.57 1.07
CA ASN A 372 14.49 14.26 1.89
C ASN A 372 15.86 13.56 1.90
N GLN A 373 15.92 12.23 1.89
CA GLN A 373 17.19 11.48 1.85
C GLN A 373 17.92 11.69 0.52
N MET A 374 17.20 11.74 -0.60
CA MET A 374 17.79 11.98 -1.92
C MET A 374 18.23 13.44 -2.07
N ILE A 375 17.41 14.38 -1.57
CA ILE A 375 17.77 15.80 -1.49
C ILE A 375 19.03 15.97 -0.61
N ALA A 376 19.04 15.40 0.59
CA ALA A 376 20.17 15.48 1.49
C ALA A 376 21.47 14.95 0.85
N MET A 377 21.40 13.80 0.17
CA MET A 377 22.54 13.26 -0.57
C MET A 377 23.00 14.23 -1.65
N LYS A 378 22.10 14.85 -2.40
CA LYS A 378 22.45 15.87 -3.41
C LYS A 378 23.14 17.10 -2.80
N TYR A 379 22.78 17.45 -1.57
CA TYR A 379 23.40 18.56 -0.80
C TYR A 379 24.61 18.11 0.03
N GLY A 380 25.14 16.90 -0.18
CA GLY A 380 26.32 16.40 0.50
C GLY A 380 26.11 16.09 1.98
N ALA A 381 24.94 15.57 2.34
CA ALA A 381 24.67 15.02 3.65
C ALA A 381 24.41 13.50 3.56
N MET A 382 24.83 12.77 4.58
CA MET A 382 24.65 11.31 4.65
C MET A 382 23.36 10.98 5.43
N PRO A 383 22.39 10.26 4.84
CA PRO A 383 21.15 9.90 5.53
C PRO A 383 21.36 8.82 6.59
N ILE A 384 20.64 8.93 7.71
CA ILE A 384 20.50 7.89 8.74
C ILE A 384 19.04 7.48 8.73
N VAL A 385 18.74 6.28 8.24
CA VAL A 385 17.38 5.88 7.88
C VAL A 385 16.98 4.52 8.47
N ARG A 386 15.69 4.34 8.73
CA ARG A 386 15.14 3.01 8.85
C ARG A 386 14.94 2.44 7.44
N PRO A 387 15.40 1.19 7.15
CA PRO A 387 15.36 0.63 5.79
C PRO A 387 13.95 0.12 5.42
N VAL A 388 13.01 1.05 5.22
CA VAL A 388 11.62 0.80 4.81
C VAL A 388 11.30 1.55 3.52
N GLY A 389 10.43 1.00 2.69
CA GLY A 389 9.96 1.61 1.45
C GLY A 389 11.08 2.21 0.61
N GLY A 390 10.88 3.43 0.13
CA GLY A 390 11.87 4.13 -0.70
C GLY A 390 13.17 4.50 0.01
N LEU A 391 13.19 4.53 1.34
CA LEU A 391 14.45 4.69 2.09
C LEU A 391 15.38 3.49 1.85
N LYS A 392 14.84 2.27 1.84
CA LYS A 392 15.60 1.06 1.52
C LYS A 392 16.09 1.03 0.08
N ASP A 393 15.31 1.58 -0.85
CA ASP A 393 15.65 1.57 -2.28
C ASP A 393 16.69 2.65 -2.64
N SER A 394 16.74 3.75 -1.89
CA SER A 394 17.64 4.88 -2.16
C SER A 394 18.89 4.92 -1.29
N VAL A 395 18.88 4.32 -0.09
CA VAL A 395 19.94 4.40 0.90
C VAL A 395 20.51 3.01 1.20
N ALA A 396 21.65 2.69 0.60
CA ALA A 396 22.41 1.49 0.92
C ALA A 396 23.25 1.70 2.18
N ASP A 397 23.28 0.71 3.09
CA ASP A 397 24.02 0.80 4.35
C ASP A 397 25.53 0.90 4.16
N PHE A 398 26.17 1.68 5.01
CA PHE A 398 27.62 1.79 5.10
C PHE A 398 28.18 0.75 6.09
N ASP A 399 28.85 -0.26 5.56
CA ASP A 399 29.51 -1.35 6.30
C ASP A 399 31.03 -1.21 6.37
N GLY A 400 31.58 -0.05 6.00
CA GLY A 400 33.01 0.22 5.91
C GLY A 400 33.50 0.44 4.47
N GLU A 401 32.69 0.08 3.48
CA GLU A 401 32.94 0.27 2.05
C GLU A 401 31.82 1.11 1.42
N PHE A 402 32.09 1.74 0.29
CA PHE A 402 31.08 2.40 -0.53
C PHE A 402 31.28 2.09 -2.02
N SER A 403 30.16 1.97 -2.74
CA SER A 403 30.10 1.69 -4.18
C SER A 403 28.69 2.02 -4.67
N ASP A 404 28.37 1.72 -5.92
CA ASP A 404 27.03 1.96 -6.49
C ASP A 404 25.88 1.34 -5.68
N ASN A 405 26.14 0.26 -4.95
CA ASN A 405 25.16 -0.46 -4.16
C ASN A 405 25.43 -0.45 -2.64
N LYS A 406 26.43 0.30 -2.16
CA LYS A 406 26.85 0.31 -0.75
C LYS A 406 27.24 1.72 -0.29
N GLY A 407 27.07 1.96 1.01
CA GLY A 407 27.73 3.08 1.68
C GLY A 407 27.12 4.45 1.48
N ARG A 408 25.86 4.54 1.01
CA ARG A 408 25.20 5.85 0.81
C ARG A 408 24.69 6.48 2.10
N GLY A 409 24.43 5.67 3.13
CA GLY A 409 23.90 6.13 4.41
C GLY A 409 24.13 5.13 5.52
N ILE A 410 23.50 5.35 6.65
CA ILE A 410 23.53 4.43 7.79
C ILE A 410 22.11 3.94 8.02
N THR A 411 21.93 2.61 8.12
CA THR A 411 20.61 2.03 8.38
C THR A 411 20.44 1.67 9.85
N LEU A 412 19.21 1.82 10.35
CA LEU A 412 18.79 1.44 11.69
C LEU A 412 18.38 -0.04 11.69
N GLU A 413 18.96 -0.86 12.54
CA GLU A 413 18.60 -2.29 12.65
C GLU A 413 17.15 -2.47 13.11
N ASN A 414 16.71 -1.67 14.08
CA ASN A 414 15.36 -1.65 14.63
C ASN A 414 14.86 -0.23 14.82
N GLY A 415 13.54 -0.07 14.97
CA GLY A 415 12.93 1.25 15.18
C GLY A 415 12.85 1.66 16.66
N ASN A 416 13.93 1.59 17.44
CA ASN A 416 13.95 2.03 18.82
C ASN A 416 15.05 3.08 19.09
N ALA A 417 14.95 3.79 20.22
CA ALA A 417 15.88 4.85 20.59
C ALA A 417 17.33 4.37 20.70
N GLN A 418 17.58 3.16 21.20
CA GLN A 418 18.95 2.66 21.36
C GLN A 418 19.65 2.44 20.01
N THR A 419 18.96 1.85 19.04
CA THR A 419 19.53 1.68 17.68
C THR A 419 19.75 3.00 16.98
N PHE A 420 18.88 3.99 17.24
CA PHE A 420 19.03 5.34 16.73
C PHE A 420 20.29 6.04 17.34
N ILE A 421 20.51 5.92 18.64
CA ILE A 421 21.72 6.40 19.32
C ILE A 421 22.97 5.71 18.75
N ASN A 422 22.94 4.37 18.58
CA ASN A 422 24.06 3.62 18.04
C ASN A 422 24.41 4.05 16.61
N ALA A 423 23.41 4.26 15.75
CA ALA A 423 23.60 4.76 14.39
C ALA A 423 24.21 6.16 14.37
N THR A 424 23.78 7.03 15.30
CA THR A 424 24.37 8.37 15.47
C THR A 424 25.83 8.28 15.89
N TYR A 425 26.21 7.37 16.78
CA TYR A 425 27.61 7.16 17.14
C TYR A 425 28.44 6.54 16.00
N LYS A 426 27.86 5.62 15.20
CA LYS A 426 28.50 5.12 13.96
C LYS A 426 28.78 6.28 13.01
N ALA A 427 27.83 7.19 12.83
CA ALA A 427 27.97 8.40 12.01
C ALA A 427 29.06 9.35 12.56
N LEU A 428 29.04 9.61 13.88
CA LEU A 428 30.07 10.42 14.53
C LEU A 428 31.48 9.84 14.32
N HIS A 429 31.61 8.52 14.43
CA HIS A 429 32.90 7.85 14.25
C HIS A 429 33.39 7.97 12.81
N LEU A 430 32.49 7.82 11.83
CA LEU A 430 32.81 8.03 10.41
C LEU A 430 33.22 9.47 10.13
N TYR A 431 32.57 10.46 10.76
CA TYR A 431 32.85 11.88 10.58
C TYR A 431 34.25 12.29 11.05
N LEU A 432 34.86 11.52 11.96
CA LEU A 432 36.24 11.76 12.43
C LEU A 432 37.27 11.46 11.33
N ASP A 433 37.00 10.53 10.42
CA ASP A 433 37.77 10.33 9.20
C ASP A 433 37.26 11.24 8.08
N LYS A 434 37.73 12.48 8.12
CA LYS A 434 37.30 13.52 7.17
C LYS A 434 37.53 13.17 5.71
N SER A 435 38.61 12.45 5.41
CA SER A 435 38.92 12.04 4.04
C SER A 435 37.83 11.09 3.52
N LYS A 436 37.59 10.01 4.26
CA LYS A 436 36.61 8.99 3.90
C LYS A 436 35.18 9.56 3.88
N PHE A 437 34.83 10.39 4.86
CA PHE A 437 33.52 11.05 4.89
C PHE A 437 33.31 11.93 3.66
N ASN A 438 34.30 12.75 3.28
CA ASN A 438 34.22 13.61 2.10
C ASN A 438 34.09 12.78 0.80
N GLU A 439 34.82 11.67 0.65
CA GLU A 439 34.68 10.78 -0.49
C GLU A 439 33.26 10.23 -0.61
N ILE A 440 32.63 9.82 0.50
CA ILE A 440 31.26 9.29 0.50
C ILE A 440 30.26 10.36 0.12
N ILE A 441 30.35 11.57 0.69
CA ILE A 441 29.39 12.63 0.35
C ILE A 441 29.55 13.13 -1.09
N GLN A 442 30.77 13.21 -1.61
CA GLN A 442 31.03 13.52 -3.02
C GLN A 442 30.44 12.45 -3.95
N TYR A 443 30.61 11.18 -3.61
CA TYR A 443 29.97 10.07 -4.32
C TYR A 443 28.45 10.21 -4.30
N ASN A 444 27.85 10.44 -3.12
CA ASN A 444 26.40 10.61 -2.97
C ASN A 444 25.83 11.77 -3.78
N MET A 445 26.54 12.90 -3.85
CA MET A 445 26.12 14.06 -4.63
C MET A 445 26.07 13.78 -6.14
N ASN A 446 26.85 12.81 -6.62
CA ASN A 446 26.89 12.39 -8.02
C ASN A 446 25.92 11.26 -8.36
N VAL A 447 25.26 10.63 -7.38
CA VAL A 447 24.20 9.65 -7.65
C VAL A 447 23.01 10.34 -8.29
N ASP A 448 22.56 9.81 -9.42
CA ASP A 448 21.44 10.41 -10.16
C ASP A 448 20.09 9.87 -9.66
N PHE A 449 19.39 10.71 -8.90
CA PHE A 449 17.99 10.53 -8.52
C PHE A 449 17.07 11.52 -9.26
N SER A 450 17.51 12.11 -10.38
CA SER A 450 16.69 13.07 -11.10
C SER A 450 15.43 12.47 -11.71
N TRP A 451 14.43 13.31 -11.94
CA TRP A 451 13.28 12.92 -12.73
C TRP A 451 13.63 12.62 -14.20
N ASP A 452 14.72 13.17 -14.74
CA ASP A 452 15.19 12.84 -16.09
C ASP A 452 15.52 11.35 -16.20
N GLU A 453 16.08 10.75 -15.15
CA GLU A 453 16.35 9.32 -15.11
C GLU A 453 15.08 8.51 -14.74
N LYS A 454 14.36 8.90 -13.70
CA LYS A 454 13.22 8.14 -13.18
C LYS A 454 11.99 8.16 -14.08
N SER A 455 11.77 9.23 -14.83
CA SER A 455 10.67 9.30 -15.82
C SER A 455 10.79 8.29 -16.95
N LYS A 456 11.99 7.77 -17.25
CA LYS A 456 12.19 6.74 -18.27
C LYS A 456 11.47 5.43 -17.94
N GLU A 457 11.35 5.09 -16.66
CA GLU A 457 10.61 3.91 -16.22
C GLU A 457 9.11 4.08 -16.51
N TYR A 458 8.55 5.27 -16.25
CA TYR A 458 7.16 5.60 -16.61
C TYR A 458 6.97 5.66 -18.14
N LEU A 459 7.91 6.24 -18.87
CA LEU A 459 7.85 6.31 -20.31
C LEU A 459 7.82 4.92 -20.96
N SER A 460 8.67 4.00 -20.48
CA SER A 460 8.67 2.60 -20.92
C SER A 460 7.32 1.94 -20.64
N LEU A 461 6.80 2.08 -19.42
CA LEU A 461 5.49 1.53 -19.04
C LEU A 461 4.35 2.06 -19.94
N PHE A 462 4.32 3.37 -20.20
CA PHE A 462 3.27 3.98 -21.02
C PHE A 462 3.39 3.56 -22.48
N THR A 463 4.61 3.40 -22.99
CA THR A 463 4.87 2.91 -24.36
C THR A 463 4.38 1.47 -24.50
N ASP A 464 4.75 0.58 -23.58
CA ASP A 464 4.31 -0.81 -23.56
C ASP A 464 2.77 -0.90 -23.57
N LEU A 465 2.09 -0.11 -22.73
CA LEU A 465 0.62 -0.07 -22.66
C LEU A 465 -0.02 0.44 -23.95
N LYS A 466 0.56 1.48 -24.57
CA LYS A 466 0.09 2.04 -25.83
C LYS A 466 0.24 1.04 -26.97
N GLU A 467 1.31 0.26 -26.99
CA GLU A 467 1.57 -0.79 -27.98
C GLU A 467 0.71 -2.04 -27.77
N GLY A 468 -0.16 -2.02 -26.77
CA GLY A 468 -1.12 -3.09 -26.50
C GLY A 468 -0.63 -4.17 -25.53
N TRP A 469 0.56 -4.00 -24.93
CA TRP A 469 0.96 -4.87 -23.82
C TRP A 469 0.04 -4.62 -22.63
N LEU A 470 -0.48 -5.71 -22.07
CA LEU A 470 -1.21 -5.71 -20.80
C LEU A 470 -0.59 -6.78 -19.90
N PRO A 471 -0.45 -6.50 -18.62
CA PRO A 471 0.07 -7.50 -17.69
C PRO A 471 -0.90 -8.69 -17.62
N GLU A 472 -0.37 -9.88 -17.81
CA GLU A 472 -1.15 -11.12 -17.70
C GLU A 472 -1.28 -11.56 -16.25
N ARG A 473 -2.50 -11.89 -15.86
CA ARG A 473 -2.75 -12.52 -14.57
C ARG A 473 -2.15 -13.93 -14.58
N THR A 474 -0.97 -14.07 -14.03
CA THR A 474 -0.42 -15.39 -13.73
C THR A 474 -1.30 -15.98 -12.62
N ILE A 475 -2.16 -16.93 -12.99
CA ILE A 475 -2.88 -17.71 -11.98
C ILE A 475 -1.80 -18.51 -11.25
N LYS A 476 -1.33 -17.98 -10.11
CA LYS A 476 -0.51 -18.79 -9.21
C LYS A 476 -1.36 -20.01 -8.87
N LYS A 477 -0.98 -21.18 -9.40
CA LYS A 477 -1.49 -22.41 -8.83
C LYS A 477 -1.08 -22.38 -7.37
N PHE A 478 -2.02 -22.10 -6.49
CA PHE A 478 -1.82 -22.30 -5.07
C PHE A 478 -1.53 -23.79 -4.91
N GLU A 479 -0.29 -24.15 -4.74
CA GLU A 479 0.04 -25.45 -4.21
C GLU A 479 -0.52 -25.47 -2.79
N ILE A 480 -1.66 -26.13 -2.65
CA ILE A 480 -2.22 -26.39 -1.31
C ILE A 480 -1.11 -27.15 -0.58
N PRO A 481 -0.63 -26.64 0.56
CA PRO A 481 0.38 -27.35 1.32
C PRO A 481 -0.05 -28.80 1.55
N SER A 482 0.86 -29.74 1.38
CA SER A 482 0.57 -31.15 1.60
C SER A 482 0.15 -31.44 3.06
N TYR A 483 0.44 -30.52 3.98
CA TYR A 483 0.04 -30.56 5.39
C TYR A 483 0.10 -29.18 6.02
N TYR A 484 -0.72 -28.97 7.07
CA TYR A 484 -0.80 -27.69 7.82
C TYR A 484 -0.20 -27.79 9.23
N ASN A 485 0.32 -28.96 9.62
CA ASN A 485 0.84 -29.26 10.95
C ASN A 485 -0.19 -29.03 12.09
N ILE A 486 -1.44 -29.39 11.82
CA ILE A 486 -2.59 -29.23 12.73
C ILE A 486 -3.26 -30.60 12.90
N ASN A 487 -3.56 -31.00 14.16
CA ASN A 487 -4.33 -32.20 14.39
C ASN A 487 -5.77 -32.01 13.89
N THR A 488 -6.13 -32.69 12.82
CA THR A 488 -7.42 -32.55 12.16
C THR A 488 -7.99 -33.90 11.77
N LEU A 489 -9.27 -34.10 12.03
CA LEU A 489 -10.06 -35.18 11.46
C LEU A 489 -11.40 -34.58 11.02
N LYS A 490 -11.67 -34.65 9.72
CA LYS A 490 -12.89 -34.13 9.12
C LYS A 490 -13.58 -35.18 8.30
N THR A 491 -14.90 -35.25 8.44
CA THR A 491 -15.73 -36.23 7.77
C THR A 491 -16.88 -35.52 7.07
N MET A 492 -17.16 -35.88 5.83
CA MET A 492 -18.16 -35.25 4.97
C MET A 492 -18.90 -36.32 4.16
N PRO A 493 -20.23 -36.17 3.95
CA PRO A 493 -20.95 -37.00 2.99
C PRO A 493 -20.56 -36.57 1.57
N VAL A 494 -20.27 -37.50 0.73
CA VAL A 494 -20.14 -37.32 -0.72
C VAL A 494 -21.51 -37.53 -1.38
N ASP A 495 -22.19 -38.58 -0.97
CA ASP A 495 -23.55 -38.95 -1.32
C ASP A 495 -24.20 -39.73 -0.14
N PRO A 496 -25.46 -40.17 -0.23
CA PRO A 496 -26.14 -40.86 0.86
C PRO A 496 -25.46 -42.16 1.35
N ASN A 497 -24.57 -42.75 0.55
CA ASN A 497 -23.89 -44.00 0.84
C ASN A 497 -22.37 -43.91 0.83
N THR A 498 -21.81 -42.70 0.62
CA THR A 498 -20.37 -42.49 0.53
C THR A 498 -19.93 -41.44 1.52
N LEU A 499 -19.00 -41.78 2.40
CA LEU A 499 -18.43 -40.97 3.43
C LEU A 499 -16.96 -40.71 3.13
N TYR A 500 -16.59 -39.45 2.94
CA TYR A 500 -15.21 -39.02 2.78
C TYR A 500 -14.65 -38.53 4.12
N THR A 501 -13.47 -39.01 4.48
CA THR A 501 -12.76 -38.58 5.68
C THR A 501 -11.35 -38.15 5.32
N TYR A 502 -10.92 -37.00 5.85
CA TYR A 502 -9.57 -36.46 5.75
C TYR A 502 -8.98 -36.29 7.15
N TRP A 503 -7.70 -36.58 7.28
CA TRP A 503 -6.97 -36.34 8.54
C TRP A 503 -5.60 -35.74 8.35
N GLU A 504 -5.14 -35.05 9.39
CA GLU A 504 -3.77 -34.65 9.60
C GLU A 504 -3.41 -34.87 11.08
N ILE A 505 -2.29 -35.55 11.33
CA ILE A 505 -1.81 -35.96 12.65
C ILE A 505 -0.42 -35.39 12.85
N THR A 506 -0.24 -34.55 13.87
CA THR A 506 1.07 -33.95 14.15
C THR A 506 2.00 -34.96 14.82
N THR A 507 3.31 -34.81 14.60
CA THR A 507 4.33 -35.60 15.31
C THR A 507 4.21 -35.42 16.83
N ARG A 508 3.79 -34.23 17.29
CA ARG A 508 3.57 -33.96 18.71
C ARG A 508 2.48 -34.84 19.30
N LEU A 509 1.36 -35.05 18.59
CA LEU A 509 0.28 -35.91 19.08
C LEU A 509 0.74 -37.36 19.19
N LEU A 510 1.46 -37.88 18.18
CA LEU A 510 2.02 -39.23 18.21
C LEU A 510 3.00 -39.43 19.38
N ASN A 511 3.92 -38.48 19.59
CA ASN A 511 4.90 -38.52 20.67
C ASN A 511 4.22 -38.46 22.05
N THR A 512 3.14 -37.67 22.21
CA THR A 512 2.39 -37.59 23.49
C THR A 512 1.83 -38.93 23.91
N HIS A 513 1.42 -39.76 22.96
CA HIS A 513 0.85 -41.08 23.18
C HIS A 513 1.86 -42.22 22.98
N GLN A 514 3.12 -41.90 22.66
CA GLN A 514 4.19 -42.88 22.36
C GLN A 514 3.80 -43.86 21.23
N LEU A 515 3.15 -43.35 20.18
CA LEU A 515 2.62 -44.12 19.06
C LEU A 515 3.43 -43.84 17.77
N SER A 516 3.45 -44.85 16.89
CA SER A 516 3.76 -44.68 15.47
C SER A 516 2.46 -44.64 14.66
N VAL A 517 2.50 -44.04 13.48
CA VAL A 517 1.31 -43.89 12.64
C VAL A 517 0.69 -45.23 12.25
N ASN A 518 1.50 -46.27 12.09
CA ASN A 518 1.06 -47.62 11.70
C ASN A 518 0.25 -48.35 12.79
N GLN A 519 0.19 -47.81 14.01
CA GLN A 519 -0.63 -48.33 15.11
C GLN A 519 -2.02 -47.70 15.15
N LEU A 520 -2.29 -46.75 14.25
CA LEU A 520 -3.53 -46.00 14.25
C LEU A 520 -4.57 -46.68 13.31
N ILE A 521 -5.80 -46.59 13.80
CA ILE A 521 -6.98 -47.11 13.09
C ILE A 521 -7.98 -45.97 12.96
N LEU A 522 -8.50 -45.77 11.77
CA LEU A 522 -9.63 -44.90 11.47
C LEU A 522 -10.90 -45.75 11.53
N LYS A 523 -11.90 -45.32 12.31
CA LYS A 523 -13.19 -46.02 12.45
C LYS A 523 -14.34 -45.08 12.07
N ALA A 524 -15.33 -45.62 11.35
CA ALA A 524 -16.57 -44.95 11.01
C ALA A 524 -17.72 -45.40 11.89
N TYR A 525 -18.55 -44.46 12.33
CA TYR A 525 -19.69 -44.70 13.21
C TYR A 525 -20.97 -44.15 12.59
N VAL A 526 -22.04 -44.91 12.64
CA VAL A 526 -23.40 -44.51 12.27
C VAL A 526 -24.30 -44.71 13.50
N ASP A 527 -24.96 -43.65 13.95
CA ASP A 527 -25.73 -43.59 15.22
C ASP A 527 -24.97 -44.12 16.43
N GLY A 528 -23.62 -43.89 16.45
CA GLY A 528 -22.74 -44.33 17.53
C GLY A 528 -22.29 -45.79 17.45
N ILE A 529 -22.74 -46.55 16.47
CA ILE A 529 -22.33 -47.94 16.23
C ILE A 529 -21.20 -47.95 15.20
N GLU A 530 -20.11 -48.66 15.49
CA GLU A 530 -19.02 -48.87 14.54
C GLU A 530 -19.52 -49.67 13.32
N VAL A 531 -19.31 -49.15 12.13
CA VAL A 531 -19.80 -49.76 10.88
C VAL A 531 -18.64 -50.18 9.96
N ASP A 532 -17.49 -49.53 10.06
CA ASP A 532 -16.32 -49.86 9.24
C ASP A 532 -15.03 -49.31 9.89
N SER A 533 -13.87 -49.86 9.47
CA SER A 533 -12.56 -49.41 9.95
C SER A 533 -11.45 -49.60 8.93
N ALA A 534 -10.43 -48.76 8.95
CA ALA A 534 -9.26 -48.81 8.08
C ALA A 534 -7.97 -48.49 8.88
N ASN A 535 -6.87 -49.15 8.50
CA ASN A 535 -5.56 -48.84 9.04
C ASN A 535 -5.01 -47.53 8.43
N ILE A 536 -4.31 -46.76 9.21
CA ILE A 536 -3.65 -45.51 8.78
C ILE A 536 -2.15 -45.81 8.61
N TYR A 537 -1.58 -45.38 7.47
CA TYR A 537 -0.16 -45.52 7.17
C TYR A 537 0.59 -44.20 7.05
N ASP A 538 -0.15 -43.10 6.85
CA ASP A 538 0.41 -41.77 6.69
C ASP A 538 -0.20 -40.77 7.70
N ARG A 539 0.61 -39.80 8.16
CA ARG A 539 0.16 -38.75 9.07
C ARG A 539 -0.86 -37.80 8.44
N VAL A 540 -0.85 -37.69 7.12
CA VAL A 540 -1.81 -36.90 6.34
C VAL A 540 -2.42 -37.81 5.30
N GLY A 541 -3.75 -37.88 5.29
CA GLY A 541 -4.42 -38.78 4.34
C GLY A 541 -5.92 -38.59 4.27
N ASN A 542 -6.51 -39.39 3.45
CA ASN A 542 -7.96 -39.46 3.29
C ASN A 542 -8.41 -40.91 3.06
N TYR A 543 -9.70 -41.17 3.32
CA TYR A 543 -10.31 -42.44 3.10
C TYR A 543 -11.80 -42.31 2.79
N TYR A 544 -12.32 -43.23 2.00
CA TYR A 544 -13.74 -43.35 1.66
C TYR A 544 -14.33 -44.56 2.32
N PHE A 545 -15.38 -44.36 3.12
CA PHE A 545 -16.23 -45.41 3.65
C PHE A 545 -17.54 -45.49 2.85
N TYR A 546 -18.18 -46.63 2.85
CA TYR A 546 -19.43 -46.87 2.10
C TYR A 546 -20.54 -47.44 3.00
N PRO A 547 -20.90 -46.82 4.14
CA PRO A 547 -21.94 -47.29 5.03
C PRO A 547 -23.34 -46.87 4.56
N GLU A 548 -24.34 -47.56 5.00
CA GLU A 548 -25.75 -47.11 4.91
C GLU A 548 -26.03 -46.03 5.96
N MET A 549 -26.18 -44.80 5.50
CA MET A 549 -26.20 -43.61 6.39
C MET A 549 -27.55 -42.89 6.43
N ASP A 550 -28.54 -43.26 5.65
CA ASP A 550 -29.78 -42.53 5.38
C ASP A 550 -30.41 -41.91 6.64
N PHE A 551 -30.41 -40.55 6.73
CA PHE A 551 -30.85 -39.74 7.88
C PHE A 551 -30.17 -40.02 9.24
N LYS A 552 -29.06 -40.78 9.28
CA LYS A 552 -28.38 -41.16 10.53
C LYS A 552 -27.27 -40.20 10.89
N LYS A 553 -26.92 -40.14 12.18
CA LYS A 553 -25.76 -39.39 12.65
C LYS A 553 -24.48 -40.14 12.31
N VAL A 554 -23.56 -39.45 11.66
CA VAL A 554 -22.29 -40.04 11.20
C VAL A 554 -21.12 -39.29 11.78
N SER A 555 -20.08 -40.03 12.18
CA SER A 555 -18.78 -39.50 12.62
C SER A 555 -17.67 -40.51 12.36
N THR A 556 -16.44 -40.06 12.43
CA THR A 556 -15.25 -40.92 12.42
C THR A 556 -14.32 -40.61 13.58
N LYS A 557 -13.51 -41.59 13.99
CA LYS A 557 -12.51 -41.47 15.04
C LYS A 557 -11.21 -42.12 14.60
N ILE A 558 -10.09 -41.47 14.94
CA ILE A 558 -8.77 -42.08 14.82
C ILE A 558 -8.29 -42.39 16.24
N GLY A 559 -7.77 -43.59 16.41
CA GLY A 559 -7.27 -44.09 17.67
C GLY A 559 -6.39 -45.34 17.52
N PHE A 560 -6.11 -45.99 18.63
CA PHE A 560 -5.30 -47.20 18.69
C PHE A 560 -5.93 -48.23 19.61
N ILE A 561 -5.48 -49.47 19.54
CA ILE A 561 -5.91 -50.55 20.46
C ILE A 561 -5.01 -50.54 21.69
N GLY A 562 -5.57 -50.28 22.84
CA GLY A 562 -4.90 -50.29 24.12
C GLY A 562 -4.61 -51.72 24.68
N ALA A 563 -3.97 -51.80 25.83
CA ALA A 563 -3.45 -53.04 26.46
C ALA A 563 -4.53 -54.13 26.68
N TYR A 564 -5.80 -53.77 26.77
CA TYR A 564 -6.91 -54.70 27.01
C TYR A 564 -7.81 -54.89 25.76
N GLY A 565 -7.30 -54.59 24.56
CA GLY A 565 -8.07 -54.70 23.32
C GLY A 565 -9.12 -53.62 23.13
N THR A 566 -9.16 -52.59 23.95
CA THR A 566 -10.10 -51.47 23.84
C THR A 566 -9.59 -50.42 22.85
N PHE A 567 -10.47 -49.87 22.02
CA PHE A 567 -10.12 -48.75 21.15
C PHE A 567 -10.07 -47.44 21.94
N ILE A 568 -8.93 -46.74 21.90
CA ILE A 568 -8.70 -45.46 22.52
C ILE A 568 -8.63 -44.37 21.42
N SER A 569 -9.61 -43.49 21.39
CA SER A 569 -9.67 -42.39 20.43
C SER A 569 -8.69 -41.27 20.78
N ILE A 570 -7.95 -40.77 19.77
CA ILE A 570 -7.04 -39.60 19.91
C ILE A 570 -7.49 -38.42 19.06
N LEU A 571 -8.31 -38.65 18.03
CA LEU A 571 -8.95 -37.62 17.24
C LEU A 571 -10.39 -38.02 16.92
N GLU A 572 -11.29 -37.05 16.97
CA GLU A 572 -12.70 -37.24 16.61
C GLU A 572 -13.13 -36.20 15.56
N SER A 573 -13.94 -36.63 14.60
CA SER A 573 -14.47 -35.74 13.58
C SER A 573 -15.67 -34.94 14.08
N ASN A 574 -16.11 -33.97 13.27
CA ASN A 574 -17.46 -33.42 13.37
C ASN A 574 -18.50 -34.53 13.24
N VAL A 575 -19.62 -34.38 13.92
CA VAL A 575 -20.84 -35.19 13.76
C VAL A 575 -21.79 -34.47 12.83
N PHE A 576 -22.38 -35.16 11.87
CA PHE A 576 -23.43 -34.61 11.00
C PHE A 576 -24.53 -35.67 10.75
N VAL A 577 -25.67 -35.20 10.25
CA VAL A 577 -26.75 -36.11 9.79
C VAL A 577 -26.60 -36.32 8.30
N ALA A 578 -26.50 -37.57 7.88
CA ALA A 578 -26.34 -37.92 6.46
C ALA A 578 -27.54 -37.49 5.63
N PRO A 579 -27.36 -37.13 4.34
CA PRO A 579 -28.46 -36.77 3.45
C PRO A 579 -29.35 -37.96 3.16
N ASN A 580 -30.59 -37.69 2.76
CA ASN A 580 -31.56 -38.74 2.35
C ASN A 580 -31.25 -39.25 0.94
N ALA A 581 -31.31 -40.55 0.75
CA ALA A 581 -31.23 -41.19 -0.57
C ALA A 581 -32.49 -40.93 -1.43
N LYS A 582 -33.62 -40.53 -0.84
CA LYS A 582 -34.85 -40.26 -1.59
C LYS A 582 -34.84 -38.82 -2.14
N VAL A 583 -35.00 -38.71 -3.45
CA VAL A 583 -35.16 -37.41 -4.12
C VAL A 583 -36.47 -36.77 -3.67
N ILE A 584 -36.41 -35.72 -2.85
CA ILE A 584 -37.56 -34.90 -2.52
C ILE A 584 -37.71 -33.88 -3.66
N LYS A 585 -38.84 -33.92 -4.38
CA LYS A 585 -39.19 -32.88 -5.34
C LYS A 585 -39.37 -31.56 -4.57
N SER A 586 -38.50 -30.60 -4.81
CA SER A 586 -38.68 -29.21 -4.34
C SER A 586 -39.10 -28.37 -5.53
N ASP A 587 -40.21 -27.65 -5.38
CA ASP A 587 -40.70 -26.72 -6.40
C ASP A 587 -39.89 -25.41 -6.45
N ASN A 588 -38.97 -25.21 -5.49
CA ASN A 588 -38.11 -24.04 -5.38
C ASN A 588 -36.64 -24.46 -5.30
N ILE A 589 -35.97 -24.47 -6.45
CA ILE A 589 -34.50 -24.63 -6.50
C ILE A 589 -33.88 -23.25 -6.53
N ILE A 590 -33.10 -22.91 -5.49
CA ILE A 590 -32.32 -21.67 -5.41
C ILE A 590 -30.89 -22.01 -5.86
N TRP A 591 -30.51 -21.46 -6.99
CA TRP A 591 -29.14 -21.58 -7.48
C TRP A 591 -28.34 -20.33 -7.12
N ARG A 592 -27.18 -20.51 -6.51
CA ARG A 592 -26.22 -19.43 -6.30
C ARG A 592 -25.12 -19.55 -7.35
N ASN A 593 -24.97 -18.56 -8.20
CA ASN A 593 -23.81 -18.49 -9.07
C ASN A 593 -22.58 -18.10 -8.22
N ILE A 594 -21.60 -19.01 -8.14
CA ILE A 594 -20.41 -18.84 -7.30
C ILE A 594 -19.43 -17.82 -7.89
N GLU A 595 -19.45 -17.62 -9.21
CA GLU A 595 -18.60 -16.65 -9.89
C GLU A 595 -19.14 -15.22 -9.76
N THR A 596 -20.46 -15.06 -9.69
CA THR A 596 -21.11 -13.72 -9.63
C THR A 596 -21.76 -13.43 -8.28
N ASP A 597 -21.75 -14.37 -7.33
CA ASP A 597 -22.41 -14.33 -6.02
C ASP A 597 -23.92 -13.94 -6.07
N THR A 598 -24.57 -14.16 -7.21
CA THR A 598 -25.97 -13.84 -7.45
C THR A 598 -26.90 -15.00 -7.16
N LEU A 599 -28.02 -14.71 -6.46
CA LEU A 599 -29.10 -15.67 -6.23
C LEU A 599 -30.09 -15.63 -7.40
N ASN A 600 -30.17 -16.69 -8.18
CA ASN A 600 -31.18 -16.83 -9.23
C ASN A 600 -32.31 -17.72 -8.75
N THR A 601 -33.51 -17.16 -8.60
CA THR A 601 -34.76 -17.90 -8.39
C THR A 601 -35.43 -18.10 -9.74
N LYS A 602 -35.33 -19.28 -10.35
CA LYS A 602 -36.19 -19.68 -11.46
C LYS A 602 -37.06 -20.85 -11.05
N ARG A 603 -38.38 -20.73 -11.28
CA ARG A 603 -39.27 -21.88 -11.25
C ARG A 603 -38.82 -22.87 -12.33
N ALA A 604 -38.44 -24.07 -11.93
CA ALA A 604 -38.11 -25.13 -12.85
C ALA A 604 -39.39 -25.63 -13.54
N SER A 605 -39.58 -25.28 -14.81
CA SER A 605 -40.49 -26.06 -15.68
C SER A 605 -39.70 -27.26 -16.21
N PHE A 606 -40.12 -28.44 -15.83
CA PHE A 606 -39.53 -29.70 -16.34
C PHE A 606 -39.74 -29.80 -17.85
N MET A 607 -38.64 -29.88 -18.60
CA MET A 607 -38.59 -30.57 -19.88
C MET A 607 -37.68 -31.79 -19.74
N SER A 608 -38.20 -32.89 -20.27
CA SER A 608 -37.67 -34.23 -20.27
C SER A 608 -36.23 -34.36 -20.78
N ASP A 609 -35.51 -35.28 -20.17
CA ASP A 609 -34.41 -36.11 -20.70
C ASP A 609 -33.42 -35.46 -21.66
N THR A 610 -32.41 -34.78 -21.10
CA THR A 610 -31.10 -34.71 -21.72
C THR A 610 -30.05 -34.62 -20.61
N TYR A 611 -29.22 -35.62 -20.51
CA TYR A 611 -28.00 -35.63 -19.73
C TYR A 611 -27.05 -34.59 -20.30
N TYR A 612 -26.68 -33.59 -19.50
CA TYR A 612 -25.51 -32.76 -19.78
C TYR A 612 -24.31 -33.37 -19.06
N GLU A 613 -23.30 -33.79 -19.79
CA GLU A 613 -21.96 -33.99 -19.27
C GLU A 613 -21.47 -32.71 -18.64
N VAL A 614 -21.27 -32.71 -17.32
CA VAL A 614 -20.61 -31.65 -16.61
C VAL A 614 -19.11 -31.83 -16.82
N SER A 615 -18.50 -30.88 -17.52
CA SER A 615 -17.05 -30.83 -17.67
C SER A 615 -16.35 -30.77 -16.30
N ASP A 616 -15.26 -31.52 -16.17
CA ASP A 616 -14.42 -31.77 -15.00
C ASP A 616 -13.72 -30.50 -14.41
N SER A 617 -14.47 -29.52 -13.98
CA SER A 617 -13.85 -28.43 -13.24
C SER A 617 -14.72 -27.95 -12.07
N LEU A 618 -14.34 -28.39 -10.89
CA LEU A 618 -14.89 -28.06 -9.60
C LEU A 618 -16.07 -28.89 -9.10
N SER A 619 -15.78 -30.02 -8.48
CA SER A 619 -16.78 -30.78 -7.71
C SER A 619 -17.22 -29.95 -6.48
N SER A 620 -18.50 -30.10 -6.08
CA SER A 620 -19.03 -29.50 -4.84
C SER A 620 -18.17 -29.83 -3.59
N ALA A 621 -17.47 -30.97 -3.60
CA ALA A 621 -16.52 -31.37 -2.58
C ALA A 621 -15.27 -30.47 -2.52
N SER A 622 -14.74 -29.98 -3.64
CA SER A 622 -13.60 -29.05 -3.65
C SER A 622 -13.98 -27.66 -3.15
N ILE A 623 -15.23 -27.23 -3.37
CA ILE A 623 -15.77 -25.94 -2.90
C ILE A 623 -16.02 -25.97 -1.40
N LEU A 624 -16.59 -27.05 -0.88
CA LEU A 624 -16.79 -27.25 0.56
C LEU A 624 -15.45 -27.31 1.31
N LYS A 625 -14.46 -28.03 0.78
CA LYS A 625 -13.10 -28.10 1.33
C LYS A 625 -12.45 -26.73 1.42
N ARG A 626 -12.63 -25.86 0.43
CA ARG A 626 -12.08 -24.50 0.42
C ARG A 626 -12.72 -23.59 1.49
N LYS A 627 -14.06 -23.69 1.69
CA LYS A 627 -14.78 -22.89 2.70
C LYS A 627 -14.49 -23.34 4.13
N GLU A 628 -14.40 -24.65 4.38
CA GLU A 628 -14.05 -25.16 5.71
C GLU A 628 -12.59 -24.85 6.07
N LEU A 629 -11.65 -24.93 5.14
CA LEU A 629 -10.27 -24.50 5.34
C LEU A 629 -10.18 -23.00 5.68
N GLN A 630 -10.93 -22.15 4.99
CA GLN A 630 -11.00 -20.73 5.32
C GLN A 630 -11.58 -20.47 6.71
N LYS A 631 -12.58 -21.26 7.13
CA LYS A 631 -13.15 -21.15 8.48
C LYS A 631 -12.17 -21.62 9.55
N ILE A 632 -11.45 -22.70 9.31
CA ILE A 632 -10.41 -23.21 10.23
C ILE A 632 -9.26 -22.20 10.36
N ILE A 633 -8.85 -21.57 9.28
CA ILE A 633 -7.82 -20.51 9.28
C ILE A 633 -8.31 -19.30 10.10
N LYS A 634 -9.55 -18.86 9.91
CA LYS A 634 -10.16 -17.76 10.68
C LYS A 634 -10.30 -18.08 12.18
N ASP A 635 -10.74 -19.28 12.51
CA ASP A 635 -10.92 -19.70 13.91
C ASP A 635 -9.56 -19.84 14.64
N ASN A 636 -8.51 -20.31 13.94
CA ASN A 636 -7.16 -20.38 14.51
C ASN A 636 -6.51 -19.00 14.68
N GLN A 637 -6.80 -18.03 13.81
CA GLN A 637 -6.37 -16.65 13.96
C GLN A 637 -7.02 -15.97 15.19
N ARG A 638 -8.29 -16.30 15.51
CA ARG A 638 -8.97 -15.82 16.72
C ARG A 638 -8.40 -16.39 18.03
N PHE A 639 -7.87 -17.61 18.01
CA PHE A 639 -7.24 -18.22 19.20
C PHE A 639 -5.77 -17.81 19.39
N GLY A 640 -5.11 -17.30 18.35
CA GLY A 640 -3.73 -16.79 18.44
C GLY A 640 -3.61 -15.39 19.05
N SER A 641 -4.68 -14.59 19.04
CA SER A 641 -4.68 -13.19 19.50
C SER A 641 -5.04 -13.00 20.99
N SER A 642 -5.35 -14.07 21.74
CA SER A 642 -5.77 -13.97 23.17
C SER A 642 -4.69 -14.36 24.19
N LYS A 643 -3.41 -14.41 23.82
CA LYS A 643 -2.31 -14.59 24.78
C LYS A 643 -1.22 -13.54 24.59
N GLY A 644 -1.43 -12.40 25.20
CA GLY A 644 -0.47 -11.31 25.27
C GLY A 644 -0.94 -10.19 26.20
N GLY A 645 -1.25 -10.58 27.45
CA GLY A 645 -1.52 -9.64 28.52
C GLY A 645 -0.93 -10.20 29.82
N ILE A 646 0.30 -9.87 30.08
CA ILE A 646 0.91 -9.51 31.37
C ILE A 646 2.15 -8.70 31.02
#